data_ed49967aa819abe2305bd0464c8be97e
#
_entry.id   ed49967aa819abe2305bd0464c8be97e
#
_cell.length_a   1.000
_cell.length_b   1.000
_cell.length_c   1.000
_cell.angle_alpha   90.00
_cell.angle_beta   90.00
_cell.angle_gamma   90.00
#
_symmetry.space_group_name_H-M   'P 1'
#
loop_
_entity.id
_entity.type
_entity.pdbx_description
1 polymer ?
#
loop_
_entity_poly.entity_id
_entity_poly.type
_entity_poly.pdbx_seq_one_letter_code
_entity_poly.pdbx_strand_id
1 'polypeptide(L)'
;MKQRDEFIRFCIAGTIVNATDFSIYFILFHFFSYNISKAISFTCAGIVGYLLYKFWTFKEDQSSFSEIIRYIIANFLALGINVFINLFILSIWPKQVLGALIIATAITGLFAYILFKCWVFKLSSKEKFCLKWWNIFPWRPFVRNAALSQGFLDPIKLLSQLQNFAQPSEVAAPLELIRSGVVLHARGLINSLAIQHNLDWIWPYWVECQYDPHNNAFIPRSFSLTQINLTHRNWTAVGIPNGSEFPIVDTRGLLTPFYDSWSIDVWIIPQEGIPLIPSRCPYASQQMVMANNIAVVTEFHFDQLKLKLETKVIGSAQSAFCQMKVSGFSATKANLVVALRPYNAEGVSFVNHIDKLQEGFGWQINQKEFVHFNKAPQKYVFSEYLHGDVYSRLISDKNENAIFCKVGMATAAAVYPMPAGQDEEIIISVPISNNKIDPKIDNDLMAQDAWKESLGGACQLQIPDKNFQFLYTAAIHTMILHSPKEVYPGPFIYRRFWFRDAAFILQALLCVGLKDRVKRSLDCFRDRQTAQGYFLSQEGEWDSNGEALWIMRQYCEMTGTLPSQEWKDSIKRGAWWICRKRLSNHVLSPHAGLLPSGFSAEHLGPNDFYYWDDFWAVAGLKAAAFLSTAYGQNDDAVNFQGESNSFRESIEQSLRKVDERLIRPAIPASPYRRMDTGAVGSLVASYPLRVLGSTDPRVLETADFLMENCLVHGGFFHNMTHSGINPYLTLHLAQVLLRAGDPRYEGLMSAVAKLASPTGQWPESIHPLTGGGCMGDGQHVWAAAEWVLMIRNCFVREEEDRLILCSGILQGWLDKKELMTFGWAPTSFGPIRISIKPQGNSVLIEWQGQWFKNEPVMDIELQGFKKVRITPATNMFELKAETNE
;
A
#
# COMPACT_ATOMS: atom_id res chain seq x y z
N MET A 1 -38.72 6.15 19.24
CA MET A 1 -39.70 7.16 19.66
C MET A 1 -39.24 8.56 19.40
N LYS A 2 -38.11 9.02 19.92
CA LYS A 2 -37.60 10.42 19.77
C LYS A 2 -37.52 10.99 18.33
N GLN A 3 -37.12 10.19 17.35
CA GLN A 3 -37.01 10.65 15.94
C GLN A 3 -38.35 10.75 15.22
N ARG A 4 -39.31 9.89 15.55
CA ARG A 4 -40.69 9.96 15.00
C ARG A 4 -41.37 11.24 15.47
N ASP A 5 -41.21 11.59 16.73
CA ASP A 5 -41.81 12.79 17.31
C ASP A 5 -41.17 14.07 16.75
N GLU A 6 -39.87 14.05 16.43
CA GLU A 6 -39.16 15.14 15.76
C GLU A 6 -39.63 15.32 14.32
N PHE A 7 -39.81 14.24 13.57
CA PHE A 7 -40.36 14.30 12.21
C PHE A 7 -41.79 14.78 12.20
N ILE A 8 -42.64 14.36 13.15
CA ILE A 8 -44.00 14.87 13.31
C ILE A 8 -43.99 16.38 13.58
N ARG A 9 -43.13 16.85 14.50
CA ARG A 9 -42.96 18.29 14.74
C ARG A 9 -42.50 19.04 13.50
N PHE A 10 -41.59 18.47 12.71
CA PHE A 10 -41.15 19.05 11.44
C PHE A 10 -42.32 19.23 10.47
N CYS A 11 -43.18 18.25 10.30
CA CYS A 11 -44.35 18.31 9.45
C CYS A 11 -45.35 19.36 9.95
N ILE A 12 -45.61 19.43 11.26
CA ILE A 12 -46.49 20.43 11.86
C ILE A 12 -45.92 21.85 11.67
N ALA A 13 -44.62 22.04 11.90
CA ALA A 13 -43.94 23.32 11.66
C ALA A 13 -44.06 23.75 10.19
N GLY A 14 -43.87 22.82 9.23
CA GLY A 14 -44.08 23.10 7.81
C GLY A 14 -45.49 23.54 7.47
N THR A 15 -46.50 22.93 8.11
CA THR A 15 -47.91 23.32 7.94
C THR A 15 -48.18 24.71 8.48
N ILE A 16 -47.61 25.07 9.66
CA ILE A 16 -47.72 26.40 10.25
C ILE A 16 -47.04 27.44 9.35
N VAL A 17 -45.87 27.16 8.80
CA VAL A 17 -45.14 28.05 7.89
C VAL A 17 -45.96 28.34 6.64
N ASN A 18 -46.56 27.32 6.03
CA ASN A 18 -47.43 27.51 4.88
C ASN A 18 -48.70 28.30 5.23
N ALA A 19 -49.32 28.00 6.36
CA ALA A 19 -50.48 28.78 6.83
C ALA A 19 -50.13 30.22 7.08
N THR A 20 -48.95 30.50 7.63
CA THR A 20 -48.45 31.90 7.85
C THR A 20 -48.23 32.62 6.52
N ASP A 21 -47.59 31.96 5.54
CA ASP A 21 -47.41 32.57 4.21
C ASP A 21 -48.76 32.88 3.56
N PHE A 22 -49.71 31.98 3.62
CA PHE A 22 -51.04 32.15 3.07
C PHE A 22 -51.80 33.30 3.74
N SER A 23 -51.81 33.33 5.07
CA SER A 23 -52.55 34.34 5.83
C SER A 23 -51.97 35.73 5.61
N ILE A 24 -50.66 35.90 5.68
CA ILE A 24 -50.01 37.19 5.43
C ILE A 24 -50.20 37.62 3.99
N TYR A 25 -50.08 36.72 3.03
CA TYR A 25 -50.33 37.00 1.63
C TYR A 25 -51.75 37.55 1.42
N PHE A 26 -52.76 36.87 1.95
CA PHE A 26 -54.16 37.27 1.82
C PHE A 26 -54.45 38.63 2.45
N ILE A 27 -53.80 38.97 3.57
CA ILE A 27 -53.95 40.27 4.22
C ILE A 27 -53.29 41.37 3.36
N LEU A 28 -52.06 41.15 2.96
CA LEU A 28 -51.27 42.16 2.22
C LEU A 28 -51.74 42.38 0.78
N PHE A 29 -52.37 41.37 0.17
CA PHE A 29 -52.93 41.46 -1.16
C PHE A 29 -53.98 42.55 -1.31
N HIS A 30 -54.62 42.95 -0.23
CA HIS A 30 -55.55 44.07 -0.23
C HIS A 30 -54.91 45.48 -0.19
N PHE A 31 -53.63 45.58 0.14
CA PHE A 31 -52.90 46.83 0.34
C PHE A 31 -51.75 47.06 -0.65
N PHE A 32 -51.19 45.96 -1.17
CA PHE A 32 -50.00 46.00 -2.04
C PHE A 32 -50.20 45.18 -3.31
N SER A 33 -49.33 45.43 -4.29
CA SER A 33 -49.34 44.61 -5.49
C SER A 33 -48.99 43.15 -5.16
N TYR A 34 -49.55 42.19 -5.86
CA TYR A 34 -49.37 40.77 -5.97
C TYR A 34 -47.95 40.29 -5.65
N ASN A 35 -46.90 40.90 -6.38
CA ASN A 35 -45.51 40.53 -6.21
C ASN A 35 -44.91 41.00 -4.86
N ILE A 36 -45.29 42.20 -4.41
CA ILE A 36 -44.84 42.74 -3.12
C ILE A 36 -45.48 42.01 -1.96
N SER A 37 -46.76 41.71 -2.05
CA SER A 37 -47.46 40.90 -1.04
C SER A 37 -46.88 39.49 -0.90
N LYS A 38 -46.50 38.87 -2.02
CA LYS A 38 -45.88 37.55 -2.01
C LYS A 38 -44.45 37.55 -1.47
N ALA A 39 -43.69 38.58 -1.81
CA ALA A 39 -42.33 38.72 -1.27
C ALA A 39 -42.31 38.92 0.24
N ILE A 40 -43.18 39.75 0.77
CA ILE A 40 -43.29 40.01 2.22
C ILE A 40 -43.80 38.75 2.94
N SER A 41 -44.88 38.12 2.45
CA SER A 41 -45.44 36.94 3.09
C SER A 41 -44.44 35.78 3.15
N PHE A 42 -43.73 35.54 2.04
CA PHE A 42 -42.69 34.53 1.97
C PHE A 42 -41.52 34.79 2.95
N THR A 43 -41.10 36.06 3.07
CA THR A 43 -40.04 36.44 4.00
C THR A 43 -40.48 36.24 5.46
N CYS A 44 -41.69 36.66 5.80
CA CYS A 44 -42.25 36.47 7.14
C CYS A 44 -42.41 34.97 7.48
N ALA A 45 -42.93 34.19 6.55
CA ALA A 45 -43.07 32.73 6.70
C ALA A 45 -41.71 32.05 6.86
N GLY A 46 -40.70 32.53 6.12
CA GLY A 46 -39.32 32.04 6.25
C GLY A 46 -38.72 32.29 7.65
N ILE A 47 -38.96 33.47 8.22
CA ILE A 47 -38.53 33.81 9.58
C ILE A 47 -39.24 32.92 10.61
N VAL A 48 -40.56 32.78 10.51
CA VAL A 48 -41.36 31.89 11.39
C VAL A 48 -40.87 30.43 11.25
N GLY A 49 -40.61 29.99 10.03
CA GLY A 49 -40.10 28.67 9.77
C GLY A 49 -38.72 28.41 10.41
N TYR A 50 -37.79 29.35 10.28
CA TYR A 50 -36.50 29.30 10.92
C TYR A 50 -36.64 29.14 12.45
N LEU A 51 -37.45 29.92 13.09
CA LEU A 51 -37.65 29.88 14.54
C LEU A 51 -38.31 28.58 14.98
N LEU A 52 -39.34 28.09 14.28
CA LEU A 52 -40.02 26.82 14.61
C LEU A 52 -39.12 25.62 14.38
N TYR A 53 -38.39 25.57 13.28
CA TYR A 53 -37.45 24.48 13.04
C TYR A 53 -36.33 24.48 14.06
N LYS A 54 -35.76 25.65 14.38
CA LYS A 54 -34.66 25.76 15.32
C LYS A 54 -35.06 25.36 16.74
N PHE A 55 -36.02 26.07 17.33
CA PHE A 55 -36.31 26.01 18.75
C PHE A 55 -37.32 24.90 19.10
N TRP A 56 -38.26 24.60 18.23
CA TRP A 56 -39.30 23.62 18.51
C TRP A 56 -39.08 22.24 17.90
N THR A 57 -38.57 22.18 16.66
CA THR A 57 -38.36 20.92 15.96
C THR A 57 -37.03 20.28 16.36
N PHE A 58 -35.90 20.97 16.17
CA PHE A 58 -34.56 20.45 16.39
C PHE A 58 -33.98 20.81 17.76
N LYS A 59 -34.57 21.81 18.49
CA LYS A 59 -34.16 22.23 19.84
C LYS A 59 -32.69 22.65 19.93
N GLU A 60 -32.20 23.43 18.99
CA GLU A 60 -30.84 23.94 18.92
C GLU A 60 -30.74 25.32 19.54
N ASP A 61 -29.92 25.48 20.57
CA ASP A 61 -29.79 26.72 21.33
C ASP A 61 -28.70 27.67 20.82
N GLN A 62 -27.72 27.13 20.05
CA GLN A 62 -26.63 27.96 19.51
C GLN A 62 -27.04 28.59 18.19
N SER A 63 -26.77 29.90 18.02
CA SER A 63 -27.03 30.61 16.78
C SER A 63 -25.75 31.13 16.13
N SER A 64 -25.65 30.97 14.80
CA SER A 64 -24.55 31.46 13.99
C SER A 64 -25.10 32.10 12.72
N PHE A 65 -24.48 33.19 12.27
CA PHE A 65 -24.86 33.83 11.01
C PHE A 65 -24.78 32.89 9.82
N SER A 66 -23.80 31.97 9.85
CA SER A 66 -23.65 30.91 8.82
C SER A 66 -24.81 29.92 8.79
N GLU A 67 -25.54 29.74 9.89
CA GLU A 67 -26.72 28.88 9.97
C GLU A 67 -27.91 29.48 9.20
N ILE A 68 -28.12 30.78 9.30
CA ILE A 68 -29.16 31.50 8.55
C ILE A 68 -28.91 31.40 7.05
N ILE A 69 -27.67 31.59 6.62
CA ILE A 69 -27.28 31.42 5.20
C ILE A 69 -27.54 29.97 4.72
N ARG A 70 -27.14 28.96 5.50
CA ARG A 70 -27.43 27.56 5.17
C ARG A 70 -28.93 27.28 5.11
N TYR A 71 -29.72 27.85 6.01
CA TYR A 71 -31.17 27.70 6.00
C TYR A 71 -31.79 28.26 4.72
N ILE A 72 -31.38 29.45 4.29
CA ILE A 72 -31.84 30.08 3.04
C ILE A 72 -31.46 29.20 1.85
N ILE A 73 -30.22 28.79 1.74
CA ILE A 73 -29.74 27.90 0.64
C ILE A 73 -30.52 26.58 0.63
N ALA A 74 -30.75 25.98 1.79
CA ALA A 74 -31.48 24.72 1.91
C ALA A 74 -32.93 24.82 1.40
N ASN A 75 -33.60 25.94 1.66
CA ASN A 75 -34.95 26.21 1.13
C ASN A 75 -34.94 26.36 -0.40
N PHE A 76 -33.96 27.07 -0.97
CA PHE A 76 -33.84 27.18 -2.42
C PHE A 76 -33.54 25.81 -3.09
N LEU A 77 -32.71 24.98 -2.48
CA LEU A 77 -32.46 23.62 -2.96
C LEU A 77 -33.73 22.76 -2.91
N ALA A 78 -34.48 22.84 -1.80
CA ALA A 78 -35.73 22.11 -1.65
C ALA A 78 -36.77 22.56 -2.71
N LEU A 79 -36.88 23.87 -2.98
CA LEU A 79 -37.72 24.40 -4.04
C LEU A 79 -37.32 23.87 -5.42
N GLY A 80 -36.01 23.87 -5.76
CA GLY A 80 -35.50 23.37 -7.02
C GLY A 80 -35.85 21.89 -7.22
N ILE A 81 -35.68 21.06 -6.18
CA ILE A 81 -36.04 19.64 -6.20
C ILE A 81 -37.55 19.45 -6.38
N ASN A 82 -38.38 20.24 -5.69
CA ASN A 82 -39.85 20.20 -5.85
C ASN A 82 -40.27 20.41 -7.29
N VAL A 83 -39.76 21.48 -7.88
CA VAL A 83 -40.04 21.83 -9.27
C VAL A 83 -39.57 20.74 -10.23
N PHE A 84 -38.36 20.25 -10.04
CA PHE A 84 -37.80 19.17 -10.87
C PHE A 84 -38.63 17.89 -10.80
N ILE A 85 -38.98 17.41 -9.61
CA ILE A 85 -39.76 16.18 -9.43
C ILE A 85 -41.18 16.38 -10.01
N ASN A 86 -41.79 17.54 -9.78
CA ASN A 86 -43.10 17.79 -10.34
C ASN A 86 -43.10 17.76 -11.88
N LEU A 87 -42.14 18.45 -12.50
CA LEU A 87 -41.95 18.43 -13.96
C LEU A 87 -41.65 17.02 -14.47
N PHE A 88 -40.81 16.29 -13.79
CA PHE A 88 -40.47 14.90 -14.17
C PHE A 88 -41.69 13.98 -14.13
N ILE A 89 -42.51 14.05 -13.08
CA ILE A 89 -43.73 13.23 -13.00
C ILE A 89 -44.74 13.62 -14.07
N LEU A 90 -44.92 14.92 -14.32
CA LEU A 90 -45.82 15.41 -15.35
C LEU A 90 -45.34 15.08 -16.77
N SER A 91 -44.03 14.90 -16.99
CA SER A 91 -43.50 14.44 -18.28
C SER A 91 -43.87 12.96 -18.56
N ILE A 92 -44.02 12.15 -17.51
CA ILE A 92 -44.41 10.73 -17.61
C ILE A 92 -45.94 10.57 -17.62
N TRP A 93 -46.63 11.33 -16.77
CA TRP A 93 -48.12 11.31 -16.61
C TRP A 93 -48.75 12.69 -16.72
N PRO A 94 -48.90 13.24 -17.92
CA PRO A 94 -49.34 14.66 -18.08
C PRO A 94 -50.74 14.98 -17.53
N LYS A 95 -51.62 13.97 -17.34
CA LYS A 95 -52.98 14.18 -16.81
C LYS A 95 -53.09 14.07 -15.28
N GLN A 96 -52.00 13.71 -14.57
CA GLN A 96 -52.02 13.44 -13.12
C GLN A 96 -51.39 14.58 -12.32
N VAL A 97 -51.90 15.83 -12.57
CA VAL A 97 -51.35 17.04 -11.95
C VAL A 97 -51.40 17.00 -10.42
N LEU A 98 -52.49 16.54 -9.85
CA LEU A 98 -52.65 16.47 -8.38
C LEU A 98 -51.72 15.38 -7.78
N GLY A 99 -51.59 14.26 -8.45
CA GLY A 99 -50.66 13.19 -8.03
C GLY A 99 -49.21 13.63 -8.08
N ALA A 100 -48.82 14.37 -9.14
CA ALA A 100 -47.48 14.93 -9.29
C ALA A 100 -47.14 15.92 -8.16
N LEU A 101 -48.10 16.79 -7.84
CA LEU A 101 -47.92 17.75 -6.75
C LEU A 101 -47.75 17.08 -5.39
N ILE A 102 -48.56 16.07 -5.06
CA ILE A 102 -48.50 15.34 -3.79
C ILE A 102 -47.17 14.61 -3.65
N ILE A 103 -46.74 13.90 -4.68
CA ILE A 103 -45.49 13.12 -4.67
C ILE A 103 -44.29 14.06 -4.59
N ALA A 104 -44.27 15.15 -5.40
CA ALA A 104 -43.19 16.13 -5.36
C ALA A 104 -43.08 16.78 -3.97
N THR A 105 -44.20 17.17 -3.36
CA THR A 105 -44.22 17.78 -2.02
C THR A 105 -43.76 16.79 -0.94
N ALA A 106 -44.16 15.52 -1.01
CA ALA A 106 -43.75 14.52 -0.02
C ALA A 106 -42.24 14.23 -0.09
N ILE A 107 -41.69 14.07 -1.30
CA ILE A 107 -40.24 13.83 -1.49
C ILE A 107 -39.46 15.09 -1.08
N THR A 108 -39.89 16.28 -1.45
CA THR A 108 -39.24 17.53 -1.07
C THR A 108 -39.26 17.73 0.45
N GLY A 109 -40.36 17.44 1.11
CA GLY A 109 -40.46 17.51 2.57
C GLY A 109 -39.49 16.60 3.29
N LEU A 110 -39.33 15.38 2.80
CA LEU A 110 -38.34 14.43 3.34
C LEU A 110 -36.90 14.93 3.11
N PHE A 111 -36.60 15.43 1.91
CA PHE A 111 -35.31 15.99 1.60
C PHE A 111 -34.98 17.23 2.45
N ALA A 112 -35.93 18.14 2.60
CA ALA A 112 -35.78 19.32 3.45
C ALA A 112 -35.54 18.95 4.92
N TYR A 113 -36.25 17.96 5.44
CA TYR A 113 -36.04 17.46 6.81
C TYR A 113 -34.58 16.98 7.00
N ILE A 114 -34.09 16.18 6.08
CA ILE A 114 -32.70 15.67 6.11
C ILE A 114 -31.71 16.83 6.04
N LEU A 115 -31.92 17.76 5.10
CA LEU A 115 -31.01 18.87 4.87
C LEU A 115 -30.98 19.83 6.07
N PHE A 116 -32.13 20.13 6.67
CA PHE A 116 -32.22 20.97 7.87
C PHE A 116 -31.52 20.30 9.06
N LYS A 117 -31.75 19.01 9.28
CA LYS A 117 -31.17 18.25 10.38
C LYS A 117 -29.65 18.09 10.26
N CYS A 118 -29.15 17.76 9.07
CA CYS A 118 -27.75 17.36 8.87
C CYS A 118 -26.82 18.55 8.54
N TRP A 119 -27.35 19.60 7.93
CA TRP A 119 -26.52 20.66 7.39
C TRP A 119 -26.85 22.05 7.97
N VAL A 120 -28.11 22.38 8.18
CA VAL A 120 -28.51 23.69 8.70
C VAL A 120 -28.30 23.74 10.21
N PHE A 121 -29.00 22.90 10.94
CA PHE A 121 -28.98 22.80 12.41
C PHE A 121 -28.03 21.67 12.84
N LYS A 122 -26.71 21.86 12.76
CA LYS A 122 -25.72 20.89 13.16
C LYS A 122 -25.91 20.49 14.63
N LEU A 123 -26.52 19.35 14.90
CA LEU A 123 -26.58 18.78 16.23
C LEU A 123 -25.16 18.49 16.74
N SER A 124 -24.89 18.91 17.98
CA SER A 124 -23.61 18.72 18.63
C SER A 124 -23.15 17.26 18.60
N SER A 125 -21.86 17.02 18.58
CA SER A 125 -21.12 15.81 18.24
C SER A 125 -21.37 14.52 19.06
N LYS A 126 -22.50 14.38 19.74
CA LYS A 126 -22.81 13.18 20.54
C LYS A 126 -23.75 12.16 19.87
N GLU A 127 -24.38 12.50 18.79
CA GLU A 127 -25.16 11.55 18.00
C GLU A 127 -24.65 11.54 16.57
N LYS A 128 -23.76 10.61 16.24
CA LYS A 128 -23.39 10.30 14.85
C LYS A 128 -24.65 9.86 14.13
N PHE A 129 -25.15 10.71 13.25
CA PHE A 129 -26.29 10.44 12.41
C PHE A 129 -25.92 9.42 11.34
N CYS A 130 -26.05 8.16 11.67
CA CYS A 130 -26.20 7.14 10.65
C CYS A 130 -27.56 7.36 9.99
N LEU A 131 -27.60 7.63 8.68
CA LEU A 131 -28.82 7.84 7.91
C LEU A 131 -29.80 6.67 8.12
N LYS A 132 -30.64 6.73 9.16
CA LYS A 132 -31.73 5.76 9.38
C LYS A 132 -33.01 6.17 8.63
N TRP A 133 -32.88 6.82 7.47
CA TRP A 133 -34.05 7.07 6.60
C TRP A 133 -34.70 5.76 6.12
N TRP A 134 -33.93 4.65 6.06
CA TRP A 134 -34.40 3.29 5.89
C TRP A 134 -35.49 2.87 6.88
N ASN A 135 -35.60 3.53 8.04
CA ASN A 135 -36.63 3.23 9.04
C ASN A 135 -37.95 3.98 8.82
N ILE A 136 -37.98 4.98 7.92
CA ILE A 136 -39.15 5.82 7.65
C ILE A 136 -40.01 5.18 6.56
N PHE A 137 -39.39 4.57 5.55
CA PHE A 137 -40.11 3.85 4.51
C PHE A 137 -40.11 2.35 4.81
N PRO A 138 -41.26 1.66 4.71
CA PRO A 138 -41.38 0.22 5.00
C PRO A 138 -40.80 -0.62 3.84
N TRP A 139 -39.51 -0.38 3.48
CA TRP A 139 -38.85 -1.11 2.38
C TRP A 139 -38.50 -2.56 2.76
N ARG A 140 -38.35 -2.83 4.07
CA ARG A 140 -37.99 -4.17 4.58
C ARG A 140 -38.91 -5.30 4.12
N PRO A 141 -40.25 -5.18 4.19
CA PRO A 141 -41.15 -6.22 3.65
C PRO A 141 -41.02 -6.40 2.14
N PHE A 142 -40.80 -5.32 1.40
CA PHE A 142 -40.63 -5.39 -0.06
C PHE A 142 -39.35 -6.13 -0.46
N VAL A 143 -38.19 -5.76 0.12
CA VAL A 143 -36.91 -6.43 -0.15
C VAL A 143 -36.96 -7.90 0.30
N ARG A 144 -37.55 -8.15 1.48
CA ARG A 144 -37.75 -9.51 1.99
C ARG A 144 -38.59 -10.35 1.05
N ASN A 145 -39.77 -9.88 0.66
CA ASN A 145 -40.68 -10.60 -0.21
C ASN A 145 -40.08 -10.81 -1.60
N ALA A 146 -39.40 -9.80 -2.15
CA ALA A 146 -38.72 -9.92 -3.44
C ALA A 146 -37.60 -10.97 -3.40
N ALA A 147 -36.79 -10.98 -2.34
CA ALA A 147 -35.73 -11.97 -2.19
C ALA A 147 -36.29 -13.38 -2.00
N LEU A 148 -37.28 -13.54 -1.11
CA LEU A 148 -37.92 -14.83 -0.86
C LEU A 148 -38.66 -15.39 -2.10
N SER A 149 -39.31 -14.53 -2.91
CA SER A 149 -39.96 -14.93 -4.16
C SER A 149 -38.98 -15.43 -5.24
N GLN A 150 -37.71 -15.03 -5.14
CA GLN A 150 -36.64 -15.48 -6.03
C GLN A 150 -35.83 -16.66 -5.42
N GLY A 151 -36.27 -17.20 -4.29
CA GLY A 151 -35.60 -18.32 -3.61
C GLY A 151 -34.34 -17.93 -2.83
N PHE A 152 -34.09 -16.65 -2.59
CA PHE A 152 -32.99 -16.19 -1.74
C PHE A 152 -33.32 -16.26 -0.27
N LEU A 153 -32.29 -16.36 0.59
CA LEU A 153 -32.43 -16.24 2.03
C LEU A 153 -32.94 -14.84 2.41
N ASP A 154 -33.59 -14.73 3.58
CA ASP A 154 -34.07 -13.45 4.09
C ASP A 154 -32.91 -12.47 4.37
N PRO A 155 -32.68 -11.47 3.49
CA PRO A 155 -31.51 -10.59 3.61
C PRO A 155 -31.60 -9.67 4.83
N ILE A 156 -32.82 -9.40 5.32
CA ILE A 156 -33.00 -8.52 6.48
C ILE A 156 -32.64 -9.25 7.75
N LYS A 157 -33.01 -10.55 7.84
CA LYS A 157 -32.61 -11.40 8.96
C LYS A 157 -31.08 -11.56 8.99
N LEU A 158 -30.44 -11.80 7.85
CA LEU A 158 -28.98 -11.89 7.76
C LEU A 158 -28.30 -10.57 8.17
N LEU A 159 -28.74 -9.43 7.64
CA LEU A 159 -28.19 -8.12 7.99
C LEU A 159 -28.40 -7.77 9.47
N SER A 160 -29.55 -8.15 10.07
CA SER A 160 -29.76 -7.93 11.51
C SER A 160 -28.84 -8.79 12.38
N GLN A 161 -28.50 -9.98 11.93
CA GLN A 161 -27.52 -10.84 12.61
C GLN A 161 -26.10 -10.31 12.47
N LEU A 162 -25.71 -9.78 11.29
CA LEU A 162 -24.40 -9.15 11.09
C LEU A 162 -24.14 -8.03 12.10
N GLN A 163 -25.17 -7.24 12.46
CA GLN A 163 -25.02 -6.19 13.47
C GLN A 163 -24.64 -6.72 14.86
N ASN A 164 -25.00 -7.97 15.18
CA ASN A 164 -24.66 -8.59 16.46
C ASN A 164 -23.19 -9.08 16.51
N PHE A 165 -22.55 -9.24 15.35
CA PHE A 165 -21.14 -9.59 15.23
C PHE A 165 -20.24 -8.34 15.05
N ALA A 166 -20.84 -7.14 14.86
CA ALA A 166 -20.06 -5.92 14.73
C ALA A 166 -19.39 -5.57 16.06
N GLN A 167 -18.08 -5.56 16.10
CA GLN A 167 -17.30 -5.07 17.24
C GLN A 167 -17.50 -3.55 17.37
N PRO A 168 -17.56 -3.02 18.60
CA PRO A 168 -17.56 -1.58 18.81
C PRO A 168 -16.26 -1.01 18.27
N SER A 169 -16.33 -0.10 17.29
CA SER A 169 -15.19 0.58 16.74
C SER A 169 -15.31 2.08 16.98
N GLU A 170 -14.22 2.72 17.39
CA GLU A 170 -14.14 4.17 17.48
C GLU A 170 -14.09 4.81 16.10
N VAL A 171 -13.51 4.11 15.13
CA VAL A 171 -13.34 4.60 13.76
C VAL A 171 -14.22 3.81 12.81
N ALA A 172 -14.98 4.51 12.00
CA ALA A 172 -15.54 3.91 10.79
C ALA A 172 -14.39 3.52 9.85
N ALA A 173 -14.64 2.58 8.92
CA ALA A 173 -13.64 2.26 7.89
C ALA A 173 -13.09 3.54 7.27
N PRO A 174 -11.77 3.70 7.17
CA PRO A 174 -11.14 4.92 6.64
C PRO A 174 -11.69 5.24 5.26
N LEU A 175 -11.92 6.53 5.00
CA LEU A 175 -12.50 6.97 3.74
C LEU A 175 -11.61 6.58 2.54
N GLU A 176 -10.30 6.59 2.75
CA GLU A 176 -9.30 6.15 1.78
C GLU A 176 -9.47 4.66 1.43
N LEU A 177 -9.72 3.81 2.41
CA LEU A 177 -9.95 2.38 2.20
C LEU A 177 -11.24 2.14 1.41
N ILE A 178 -12.31 2.88 1.74
CA ILE A 178 -13.57 2.82 0.99
C ILE A 178 -13.35 3.28 -0.46
N ARG A 179 -12.63 4.38 -0.67
CA ARG A 179 -12.29 4.89 -2.01
C ARG A 179 -11.46 3.88 -2.79
N SER A 180 -10.43 3.31 -2.17
CA SER A 180 -9.58 2.29 -2.80
C SER A 180 -10.40 1.04 -3.17
N GLY A 181 -11.30 0.60 -2.29
CA GLY A 181 -12.22 -0.50 -2.57
C GLY A 181 -13.16 -0.22 -3.74
N VAL A 182 -13.70 1.00 -3.83
CA VAL A 182 -14.54 1.43 -4.97
C VAL A 182 -13.75 1.44 -6.27
N VAL A 183 -12.53 1.97 -6.27
CA VAL A 183 -11.66 2.01 -7.47
C VAL A 183 -11.30 0.60 -7.91
N LEU A 184 -10.90 -0.27 -6.98
CA LEU A 184 -10.57 -1.67 -7.29
C LEU A 184 -11.78 -2.43 -7.86
N HIS A 185 -12.96 -2.23 -7.29
CA HIS A 185 -14.21 -2.83 -7.77
C HIS A 185 -14.60 -2.33 -9.16
N ALA A 186 -14.48 -1.02 -9.40
CA ALA A 186 -14.73 -0.42 -10.70
C ALA A 186 -13.77 -0.96 -11.77
N ARG A 187 -12.48 -1.06 -11.46
CA ARG A 187 -11.48 -1.70 -12.33
C ARG A 187 -11.84 -3.15 -12.61
N GLY A 188 -12.18 -3.91 -11.58
CA GLY A 188 -12.60 -5.31 -11.72
C GLY A 188 -13.81 -5.49 -12.62
N LEU A 189 -14.81 -4.61 -12.55
CA LEU A 189 -15.97 -4.59 -13.45
C LEU A 189 -15.57 -4.27 -14.91
N ILE A 190 -14.71 -3.26 -15.10
CA ILE A 190 -14.20 -2.90 -16.43
C ILE A 190 -13.41 -4.07 -17.03
N ASN A 191 -12.48 -4.65 -16.26
CA ASN A 191 -11.72 -5.83 -16.68
C ASN A 191 -12.66 -6.98 -17.08
N SER A 192 -13.66 -7.27 -16.26
CA SER A 192 -14.62 -8.36 -16.51
C SER A 192 -15.36 -8.15 -17.82
N LEU A 193 -15.89 -6.95 -18.06
CA LEU A 193 -16.59 -6.61 -19.29
C LEU A 193 -15.66 -6.65 -20.50
N ALA A 194 -14.48 -6.02 -20.43
CA ALA A 194 -13.56 -5.96 -21.55
C ALA A 194 -13.02 -7.34 -21.92
N ILE A 195 -12.60 -8.13 -20.95
CA ILE A 195 -11.98 -9.44 -21.19
C ILE A 195 -13.02 -10.46 -21.68
N GLN A 196 -14.18 -10.57 -21.00
CA GLN A 196 -15.20 -11.56 -21.37
C GLN A 196 -15.77 -11.37 -22.76
N HIS A 197 -15.83 -10.14 -23.24
CA HIS A 197 -16.31 -9.85 -24.60
C HIS A 197 -15.23 -9.93 -25.67
N ASN A 198 -13.95 -10.05 -25.30
CA ASN A 198 -12.81 -10.01 -26.23
C ASN A 198 -11.74 -11.06 -25.84
N LEU A 199 -12.16 -12.29 -25.65
CA LEU A 199 -11.26 -13.40 -25.29
C LEU A 199 -10.23 -13.73 -26.39
N ASP A 200 -10.48 -13.30 -27.61
CA ASP A 200 -9.58 -13.44 -28.76
C ASP A 200 -8.44 -12.42 -28.79
N TRP A 201 -8.49 -11.38 -27.93
CA TRP A 201 -7.38 -10.44 -27.79
C TRP A 201 -6.18 -11.09 -27.11
N ILE A 202 -5.02 -10.48 -27.28
CA ILE A 202 -3.84 -10.81 -26.48
C ILE A 202 -3.95 -10.02 -25.20
N TRP A 203 -4.00 -10.74 -24.08
CA TRP A 203 -4.13 -10.19 -22.73
C TRP A 203 -2.84 -10.37 -21.92
N PRO A 204 -2.67 -9.69 -20.75
CA PRO A 204 -1.56 -9.94 -19.83
C PRO A 204 -1.53 -11.39 -19.36
N TYR A 205 -0.36 -11.88 -19.01
CA TYR A 205 -0.13 -13.26 -18.59
C TYR A 205 -1.09 -13.77 -17.49
N TRP A 206 -1.38 -12.94 -16.49
CA TRP A 206 -2.32 -13.32 -15.42
C TRP A 206 -3.74 -13.60 -15.93
N VAL A 207 -4.19 -12.88 -16.94
CA VAL A 207 -5.50 -13.13 -17.58
C VAL A 207 -5.48 -14.46 -18.30
N GLU A 208 -4.47 -14.71 -19.14
CA GLU A 208 -4.34 -15.98 -19.86
C GLU A 208 -4.36 -17.16 -18.86
N CYS A 209 -3.64 -17.05 -17.72
CA CYS A 209 -3.62 -18.09 -16.68
C CYS A 209 -4.95 -18.24 -15.94
N GLN A 210 -5.60 -17.14 -15.56
CA GLN A 210 -6.86 -17.19 -14.80
C GLN A 210 -8.06 -17.68 -15.61
N TYR A 211 -7.98 -17.66 -16.94
CA TYR A 211 -9.02 -18.17 -17.82
C TYR A 211 -8.80 -19.64 -18.25
N ASP A 212 -7.58 -20.16 -18.11
CA ASP A 212 -7.27 -21.55 -18.44
C ASP A 212 -7.69 -22.49 -17.28
N PRO A 213 -8.68 -23.39 -17.47
CA PRO A 213 -9.14 -24.29 -16.42
C PRO A 213 -8.10 -25.36 -16.03
N HIS A 214 -7.02 -25.51 -16.79
CA HIS A 214 -5.93 -26.41 -16.50
C HIS A 214 -4.79 -25.75 -15.71
N ASN A 215 -4.85 -24.43 -15.50
CA ASN A 215 -3.86 -23.65 -14.77
C ASN A 215 -4.21 -23.54 -13.28
N ASN A 216 -3.22 -23.63 -12.41
CA ASN A 216 -3.40 -23.43 -10.95
C ASN A 216 -3.92 -22.01 -10.60
N ALA A 217 -3.81 -21.07 -11.52
CA ALA A 217 -4.32 -19.71 -11.39
C ALA A 217 -5.80 -19.59 -11.75
N PHE A 218 -6.46 -20.63 -12.26
CA PHE A 218 -7.86 -20.58 -12.69
C PHE A 218 -8.80 -20.13 -11.56
N ILE A 219 -9.62 -19.13 -11.84
CA ILE A 219 -10.62 -18.61 -10.90
C ILE A 219 -12.02 -18.78 -11.50
N PRO A 220 -12.88 -19.62 -10.88
CA PRO A 220 -14.29 -19.72 -11.28
C PRO A 220 -15.03 -18.39 -11.08
N ARG A 221 -15.84 -17.99 -12.06
CA ARG A 221 -16.44 -16.64 -12.10
C ARG A 221 -17.96 -16.61 -11.91
N SER A 222 -18.59 -17.68 -11.46
CA SER A 222 -20.07 -17.81 -11.45
C SER A 222 -20.78 -16.72 -10.65
N PHE A 223 -20.17 -16.17 -9.61
CA PHE A 223 -20.72 -15.08 -8.79
C PHE A 223 -19.84 -13.83 -8.76
N SER A 224 -18.64 -13.87 -9.33
CA SER A 224 -17.75 -12.73 -9.38
C SER A 224 -18.10 -11.86 -10.59
N LEU A 225 -18.64 -10.68 -10.33
CA LEU A 225 -18.84 -9.64 -11.35
C LEU A 225 -17.55 -8.89 -11.66
N THR A 226 -16.50 -9.11 -10.88
CA THR A 226 -15.23 -8.41 -10.97
C THR A 226 -14.10 -9.36 -11.34
N GLN A 227 -13.12 -8.85 -12.08
CA GLN A 227 -11.90 -9.56 -12.43
C GLN A 227 -10.68 -8.71 -12.13
N ILE A 228 -9.82 -9.21 -11.25
CA ILE A 228 -8.58 -8.56 -10.84
C ILE A 228 -7.45 -9.58 -10.83
N ASN A 229 -6.22 -9.09 -10.86
CA ASN A 229 -5.05 -9.92 -10.76
C ASN A 229 -4.89 -10.42 -9.31
N LEU A 230 -5.20 -11.68 -9.06
CA LEU A 230 -5.08 -12.36 -7.76
C LEU A 230 -4.03 -13.47 -7.74
N THR A 231 -3.23 -13.60 -8.81
CA THR A 231 -2.37 -14.77 -8.97
C THR A 231 -0.97 -14.47 -9.47
N HIS A 232 -0.77 -13.31 -10.11
CA HIS A 232 0.49 -12.95 -10.76
C HIS A 232 0.82 -11.46 -10.63
N ARG A 233 0.62 -10.90 -9.43
CA ARG A 233 1.10 -9.55 -9.09
C ARG A 233 2.61 -9.57 -8.88
N ASN A 234 3.33 -9.72 -9.97
CA ASN A 234 4.78 -9.73 -9.96
C ASN A 234 5.26 -8.76 -11.03
N TRP A 235 5.97 -7.76 -10.62
CA TRP A 235 6.66 -6.80 -11.49
C TRP A 235 7.91 -6.27 -10.84
N THR A 236 8.78 -5.75 -11.65
CA THR A 236 10.03 -5.14 -11.21
C THR A 236 10.10 -3.72 -11.75
N ALA A 237 10.26 -2.76 -10.87
CA ALA A 237 10.50 -1.39 -11.25
C ALA A 237 11.93 -1.20 -11.78
N VAL A 238 12.04 -0.42 -12.84
CA VAL A 238 13.31 0.11 -13.33
C VAL A 238 13.33 1.63 -13.16
N GLY A 239 14.51 2.22 -12.95
CA GLY A 239 14.60 3.65 -12.73
C GLY A 239 15.99 4.12 -12.39
N ILE A 240 16.10 5.41 -12.13
CA ILE A 240 17.29 6.06 -11.64
C ILE A 240 17.06 6.63 -10.26
N PRO A 241 18.09 6.70 -9.39
CA PRO A 241 17.96 7.27 -8.06
C PRO A 241 17.37 8.69 -8.10
N ASN A 242 16.45 8.97 -7.16
CA ASN A 242 15.74 10.24 -7.03
C ASN A 242 14.79 10.59 -8.19
N GLY A 243 14.55 9.68 -9.14
CA GLY A 243 13.53 9.82 -10.17
C GLY A 243 12.11 9.73 -9.59
N SER A 244 11.14 10.39 -10.23
CA SER A 244 9.74 10.42 -9.78
C SER A 244 8.88 9.34 -10.41
N GLU A 245 9.30 8.74 -11.52
CA GLU A 245 8.58 7.70 -12.22
C GLU A 245 9.24 6.33 -12.03
N PHE A 246 8.40 5.30 -11.91
CA PHE A 246 8.79 3.91 -11.72
C PHE A 246 8.18 3.03 -12.80
N PRO A 247 8.75 3.01 -14.03
CA PRO A 247 8.36 2.03 -15.03
C PRO A 247 8.45 0.62 -14.47
N ILE A 248 7.45 -0.20 -14.71
CA ILE A 248 7.42 -1.59 -14.27
C ILE A 248 7.46 -2.56 -15.44
N VAL A 249 8.12 -3.68 -15.23
CA VAL A 249 8.21 -4.80 -16.15
C VAL A 249 7.61 -6.02 -15.46
N ASP A 250 6.60 -6.65 -16.07
CA ASP A 250 6.00 -7.87 -15.53
C ASP A 250 6.85 -9.12 -15.79
N THR A 251 6.41 -10.27 -15.33
CA THR A 251 7.13 -11.54 -15.48
C THR A 251 7.27 -12.02 -16.94
N ARG A 252 6.59 -11.39 -17.87
CA ARG A 252 6.63 -11.69 -19.31
C ARG A 252 7.22 -10.55 -20.14
N GLY A 253 7.83 -9.56 -19.51
CA GLY A 253 8.47 -8.44 -20.19
C GLY A 253 7.52 -7.36 -20.66
N LEU A 254 6.24 -7.39 -20.27
CA LEU A 254 5.29 -6.32 -20.54
C LEU A 254 5.75 -5.04 -19.82
N LEU A 255 6.06 -4.00 -20.57
CA LEU A 255 6.53 -2.71 -20.04
C LEU A 255 5.34 -1.77 -19.83
N THR A 256 5.11 -1.34 -18.59
CA THR A 256 4.21 -0.23 -18.23
C THR A 256 5.04 0.98 -17.81
N PRO A 257 5.18 2.02 -18.65
CA PRO A 257 6.13 3.11 -18.40
C PRO A 257 5.66 4.14 -17.37
N PHE A 258 4.35 4.29 -17.15
CA PHE A 258 3.77 5.26 -16.24
C PHE A 258 2.81 4.60 -15.27
N TYR A 259 2.52 5.29 -14.16
CA TYR A 259 1.53 4.84 -13.20
C TYR A 259 0.16 4.63 -13.85
N ASP A 260 -0.40 3.44 -13.71
CA ASP A 260 -1.72 3.03 -14.20
C ASP A 260 -1.99 3.34 -15.69
N SER A 261 -0.96 3.29 -16.50
CA SER A 261 -0.96 3.62 -17.92
C SER A 261 -1.03 2.37 -18.81
N TRP A 262 -0.97 2.61 -20.11
CA TRP A 262 -0.83 1.61 -21.16
C TRP A 262 0.50 0.88 -21.09
N SER A 263 0.62 -0.21 -21.87
CA SER A 263 1.87 -0.98 -21.93
C SER A 263 2.38 -1.21 -23.34
N ILE A 264 3.65 -1.60 -23.43
CA ILE A 264 4.31 -2.08 -24.64
C ILE A 264 4.54 -3.57 -24.49
N ASP A 265 4.09 -4.33 -25.49
CA ASP A 265 4.33 -5.75 -25.68
C ASP A 265 5.08 -6.00 -26.99
N VAL A 266 5.80 -7.10 -27.12
CA VAL A 266 6.62 -7.42 -28.31
C VAL A 266 6.38 -8.87 -28.72
N TRP A 267 6.11 -9.10 -30.01
CA TRP A 267 5.81 -10.40 -30.55
C TRP A 267 6.72 -10.76 -31.74
N ILE A 268 6.97 -12.04 -31.96
CA ILE A 268 7.54 -12.55 -33.21
C ILE A 268 6.47 -13.38 -33.91
N ILE A 269 6.12 -12.95 -35.15
CA ILE A 269 5.09 -13.56 -35.97
C ILE A 269 5.75 -14.17 -37.21
N PRO A 270 5.99 -15.49 -37.23
CA PRO A 270 6.52 -16.18 -38.41
C PRO A 270 5.47 -16.21 -39.54
N GLN A 271 5.93 -16.34 -40.79
CA GLN A 271 5.02 -16.51 -41.93
C GLN A 271 4.25 -17.82 -41.84
N GLU A 272 4.88 -18.85 -41.31
CA GLU A 272 4.29 -20.18 -41.06
C GLU A 272 4.69 -20.63 -39.65
N GLY A 273 3.79 -21.29 -38.92
CA GLY A 273 4.04 -21.79 -37.56
C GLY A 273 3.35 -20.99 -36.46
N ILE A 274 3.71 -21.27 -35.22
CA ILE A 274 3.10 -20.68 -34.03
C ILE A 274 3.84 -19.38 -33.66
N PRO A 275 3.14 -18.26 -33.46
CA PRO A 275 3.78 -17.01 -33.06
C PRO A 275 4.33 -17.08 -31.63
N LEU A 276 5.44 -16.38 -31.39
CA LEU A 276 5.92 -16.13 -30.05
C LEU A 276 5.24 -14.89 -29.48
N ILE A 277 4.33 -15.12 -28.53
CA ILE A 277 3.60 -14.09 -27.79
C ILE A 277 3.94 -14.28 -26.31
N PRO A 278 4.64 -13.35 -25.66
CA PRO A 278 5.12 -13.48 -24.30
C PRO A 278 4.09 -13.95 -23.28
N SER A 279 2.89 -13.38 -23.29
CA SER A 279 1.82 -13.74 -22.34
C SER A 279 1.27 -15.16 -22.53
N ARG A 280 1.49 -15.79 -23.70
CA ARG A 280 1.06 -17.15 -24.02
C ARG A 280 2.22 -18.17 -24.01
N CYS A 281 3.45 -17.70 -23.80
CA CYS A 281 4.59 -18.59 -23.68
C CYS A 281 4.59 -19.30 -22.33
N PRO A 282 4.81 -20.63 -22.30
CA PRO A 282 4.82 -21.39 -21.05
C PRO A 282 6.00 -20.99 -20.14
N TYR A 283 7.13 -20.63 -20.74
CA TYR A 283 8.37 -20.31 -20.03
C TYR A 283 8.95 -18.96 -20.48
N ALA A 284 9.43 -18.19 -19.51
CA ALA A 284 10.26 -17.02 -19.70
C ALA A 284 11.43 -17.09 -18.73
N SER A 285 12.62 -16.73 -19.19
CA SER A 285 13.76 -16.47 -18.29
C SER A 285 13.79 -14.98 -18.03
N GLN A 286 13.83 -14.58 -16.75
CA GLN A 286 13.93 -13.18 -16.39
C GLN A 286 15.02 -13.00 -15.34
N GLN A 287 15.78 -11.91 -15.44
CA GLN A 287 16.80 -11.56 -14.46
C GLN A 287 16.94 -10.03 -14.34
N MET A 288 17.44 -9.59 -13.19
CA MET A 288 17.83 -8.19 -12.98
C MET A 288 19.34 -8.05 -13.09
N VAL A 289 19.79 -7.14 -13.92
CA VAL A 289 21.21 -6.76 -14.08
C VAL A 289 21.44 -5.48 -13.30
N MET A 290 22.47 -5.44 -12.44
CA MET A 290 22.75 -4.31 -11.52
C MET A 290 24.22 -3.83 -11.62
N ALA A 291 24.96 -4.23 -12.65
CA ALA A 291 26.40 -3.94 -12.71
C ALA A 291 26.73 -2.44 -12.72
N ASN A 292 26.00 -1.66 -13.52
CA ASN A 292 26.20 -0.22 -13.66
C ASN A 292 24.88 0.57 -13.58
N ASN A 293 23.79 -0.05 -13.94
CA ASN A 293 22.42 0.49 -13.93
C ASN A 293 21.46 -0.67 -13.66
N ILE A 294 20.26 -0.38 -13.20
CA ILE A 294 19.20 -1.40 -13.09
C ILE A 294 18.60 -1.66 -14.47
N ALA A 295 18.70 -2.91 -14.93
CA ALA A 295 18.00 -3.37 -16.11
C ALA A 295 17.28 -4.70 -15.83
N VAL A 296 16.08 -4.87 -16.37
CA VAL A 296 15.35 -6.14 -16.38
C VAL A 296 15.50 -6.76 -17.76
N VAL A 297 16.04 -7.99 -17.80
CA VAL A 297 16.22 -8.76 -19.01
C VAL A 297 15.26 -9.94 -19.01
N THR A 298 14.40 -10.03 -20.02
CA THR A 298 13.43 -11.14 -20.19
C THR A 298 13.73 -11.83 -21.52
N GLU A 299 13.90 -13.16 -21.49
CA GLU A 299 14.25 -13.96 -22.65
C GLU A 299 13.27 -15.09 -22.86
N PHE A 300 12.93 -15.31 -24.13
CA PHE A 300 12.03 -16.38 -24.59
C PHE A 300 12.75 -17.23 -25.65
N HIS A 301 12.60 -18.53 -25.49
CA HIS A 301 13.02 -19.52 -26.49
C HIS A 301 11.82 -20.40 -26.79
N PHE A 302 11.27 -20.30 -27.99
CA PHE A 302 10.11 -21.05 -28.40
C PHE A 302 10.28 -21.55 -29.84
N ASP A 303 10.41 -22.87 -30.01
CA ASP A 303 10.72 -23.49 -31.27
C ASP A 303 11.99 -22.88 -31.91
N GLN A 304 11.87 -22.30 -33.10
CA GLN A 304 12.98 -21.67 -33.82
C GLN A 304 13.01 -20.12 -33.62
N LEU A 305 12.23 -19.61 -32.66
CA LEU A 305 12.10 -18.21 -32.33
C LEU A 305 12.85 -17.90 -31.03
N LYS A 306 13.54 -16.76 -31.00
CA LYS A 306 14.16 -16.22 -29.78
C LYS A 306 13.80 -14.74 -29.66
N LEU A 307 13.40 -14.33 -28.47
CA LEU A 307 13.10 -12.93 -28.15
C LEU A 307 13.82 -12.54 -26.87
N LYS A 308 14.56 -11.44 -26.89
CA LYS A 308 15.20 -10.85 -25.73
C LYS A 308 14.74 -9.40 -25.58
N LEU A 309 14.27 -9.07 -24.38
CA LEU A 309 13.83 -7.75 -23.98
C LEU A 309 14.72 -7.26 -22.84
N GLU A 310 15.39 -6.13 -23.00
CA GLU A 310 16.17 -5.49 -21.95
C GLU A 310 15.60 -4.11 -21.69
N THR A 311 15.06 -3.90 -20.50
CA THR A 311 14.41 -2.65 -20.10
C THR A 311 15.20 -1.97 -18.99
N LYS A 312 15.52 -0.69 -19.18
CA LYS A 312 16.23 0.16 -18.20
C LYS A 312 15.77 1.61 -18.34
N VAL A 313 16.11 2.43 -17.35
CA VAL A 313 15.95 3.90 -17.45
C VAL A 313 17.32 4.54 -17.61
N ILE A 314 17.42 5.48 -18.55
CA ILE A 314 18.65 6.25 -18.85
C ILE A 314 18.38 7.74 -18.64
N GLY A 315 19.45 8.53 -18.41
CA GLY A 315 19.38 9.98 -18.19
C GLY A 315 19.56 10.38 -16.74
N SER A 316 18.94 11.47 -16.34
CA SER A 316 18.97 12.01 -14.97
C SER A 316 17.57 12.03 -14.33
N ALA A 317 17.49 12.30 -13.02
CA ALA A 317 16.19 12.41 -12.30
C ALA A 317 15.24 13.45 -12.92
N GLN A 318 15.77 14.48 -13.61
CA GLN A 318 15.00 15.55 -14.24
C GLN A 318 14.75 15.30 -15.74
N SER A 319 15.55 14.44 -16.37
CA SER A 319 15.50 14.18 -17.81
C SER A 319 15.80 12.71 -18.06
N ALA A 320 14.74 11.88 -18.01
CA ALA A 320 14.83 10.42 -18.05
C ALA A 320 14.00 9.82 -19.18
N PHE A 321 14.51 8.72 -19.75
CA PHE A 321 13.81 7.84 -20.68
C PHE A 321 13.75 6.41 -20.13
N CYS A 322 12.59 5.80 -20.21
CA CYS A 322 12.49 4.35 -20.16
C CYS A 322 12.85 3.78 -21.54
N GLN A 323 13.88 2.97 -21.59
CA GLN A 323 14.38 2.36 -22.83
C GLN A 323 14.21 0.86 -22.78
N MET A 324 13.59 0.30 -23.83
CA MET A 324 13.52 -1.15 -24.06
C MET A 324 14.32 -1.47 -25.32
N LYS A 325 15.40 -2.25 -25.15
CA LYS A 325 16.13 -2.86 -26.25
C LYS A 325 15.53 -4.23 -26.55
N VAL A 326 15.12 -4.42 -27.78
CA VAL A 326 14.47 -5.63 -28.27
C VAL A 326 15.43 -6.31 -29.24
N SER A 327 15.70 -7.61 -29.05
CA SER A 327 16.45 -8.44 -30.00
C SER A 327 15.63 -9.67 -30.33
N GLY A 328 15.25 -9.84 -31.58
CA GLY A 328 14.46 -10.96 -32.10
C GLY A 328 15.24 -11.78 -33.11
N PHE A 329 15.12 -13.12 -33.04
CA PHE A 329 15.67 -14.07 -34.02
C PHE A 329 14.58 -15.03 -34.50
N SER A 330 14.60 -15.34 -35.80
CA SER A 330 13.78 -16.40 -36.40
C SER A 330 14.56 -17.16 -37.45
N ALA A 331 14.51 -18.51 -37.41
CA ALA A 331 15.12 -19.34 -38.44
C ALA A 331 14.40 -19.26 -39.82
N THR A 332 13.13 -18.82 -39.80
CA THR A 332 12.30 -18.61 -40.99
C THR A 332 11.98 -17.11 -41.13
N LYS A 333 11.41 -16.72 -42.27
CA LYS A 333 10.92 -15.32 -42.43
C LYS A 333 9.83 -15.04 -41.40
N ALA A 334 9.98 -13.92 -40.67
CA ALA A 334 9.04 -13.50 -39.63
C ALA A 334 8.88 -11.98 -39.62
N ASN A 335 7.99 -11.49 -38.77
CA ASN A 335 7.91 -10.09 -38.41
C ASN A 335 8.12 -9.95 -36.90
N LEU A 336 8.97 -8.99 -36.51
CA LEU A 336 9.03 -8.48 -35.15
C LEU A 336 7.99 -7.37 -35.02
N VAL A 337 7.11 -7.50 -34.04
CA VAL A 337 5.97 -6.58 -33.85
C VAL A 337 6.09 -5.94 -32.48
N VAL A 338 6.19 -4.61 -32.46
CA VAL A 338 6.04 -3.82 -31.22
C VAL A 338 4.59 -3.38 -31.12
N ALA A 339 3.90 -3.72 -30.04
CA ALA A 339 2.49 -3.46 -29.85
C ALA A 339 2.21 -2.54 -28.67
N LEU A 340 1.37 -1.53 -28.89
CA LEU A 340 0.81 -0.68 -27.84
C LEU A 340 -0.49 -1.31 -27.33
N ARG A 341 -0.58 -1.51 -26.01
CA ARG A 341 -1.68 -2.23 -25.38
C ARG A 341 -2.49 -1.33 -24.43
N PRO A 342 -3.84 -1.33 -24.49
CA PRO A 342 -4.70 -0.56 -23.59
C PRO A 342 -4.92 -1.30 -22.26
N TYR A 343 -3.86 -1.81 -21.69
CA TYR A 343 -3.86 -2.50 -20.42
C TYR A 343 -2.46 -2.49 -19.78
N ASN A 344 -2.39 -2.85 -18.52
CA ASN A 344 -1.16 -3.05 -17.77
C ASN A 344 -1.22 -4.32 -16.91
N ALA A 345 -0.29 -4.50 -15.99
CA ALA A 345 -0.22 -5.67 -15.12
C ALA A 345 -1.47 -5.88 -14.22
N GLU A 346 -2.33 -4.86 -14.02
CA GLU A 346 -3.56 -4.93 -13.24
C GLU A 346 -4.85 -5.01 -14.11
N GLY A 347 -4.72 -4.83 -15.42
CA GLY A 347 -5.84 -4.91 -16.35
C GLY A 347 -5.99 -3.68 -17.24
N VAL A 348 -7.23 -3.38 -17.64
CA VAL A 348 -7.53 -2.32 -18.60
C VAL A 348 -7.06 -0.95 -18.16
N SER A 349 -6.38 -0.26 -19.08
CA SER A 349 -5.95 1.13 -19.00
C SER A 349 -6.40 1.86 -20.28
N PHE A 350 -6.94 3.07 -20.13
CA PHE A 350 -7.65 3.71 -21.24
C PHE A 350 -6.69 4.40 -22.23
N VAL A 351 -6.72 3.94 -23.49
CA VAL A 351 -6.08 4.57 -24.64
C VAL A 351 -7.17 5.00 -25.63
N ASN A 352 -7.46 6.30 -25.67
CA ASN A 352 -8.49 6.83 -26.54
C ASN A 352 -7.96 7.24 -27.90
N HIS A 353 -6.72 7.68 -27.99
CA HIS A 353 -6.17 8.25 -29.22
C HIS A 353 -4.71 7.81 -29.41
N ILE A 354 -4.36 7.37 -30.61
CA ILE A 354 -2.99 7.05 -31.00
C ILE A 354 -2.74 7.66 -32.35
N ASP A 355 -1.72 8.53 -32.44
CA ASP A 355 -1.23 9.12 -33.69
C ASP A 355 0.17 8.60 -34.00
N LYS A 356 0.44 8.39 -35.30
CA LYS A 356 1.81 8.24 -35.79
C LYS A 356 2.53 9.59 -35.68
N LEU A 357 3.77 9.59 -35.20
CA LEU A 357 4.58 10.79 -35.11
C LEU A 357 4.81 11.39 -36.53
N GLN A 358 4.74 12.72 -36.63
CA GLN A 358 5.01 13.45 -37.85
C GLN A 358 6.50 13.53 -38.13
N GLU A 359 7.30 13.69 -37.08
CA GLU A 359 8.76 13.71 -37.14
C GLU A 359 9.33 12.51 -36.38
N GLY A 360 10.26 11.80 -37.02
CA GLY A 360 10.80 10.56 -36.47
C GLY A 360 9.88 9.36 -36.63
N PHE A 361 10.14 8.31 -35.80
CA PHE A 361 9.41 7.06 -35.84
C PHE A 361 8.80 6.80 -34.46
N GLY A 362 7.52 6.45 -34.39
CA GLY A 362 6.84 6.17 -33.14
C GLY A 362 5.40 6.58 -33.08
N TRP A 363 4.89 6.75 -31.84
CA TRP A 363 3.50 7.12 -31.58
C TRP A 363 3.39 8.28 -30.59
N GLN A 364 2.33 9.07 -30.73
CA GLN A 364 1.80 9.93 -29.69
C GLN A 364 0.51 9.32 -29.14
N ILE A 365 0.43 9.15 -27.81
CA ILE A 365 -0.67 8.48 -27.12
C ILE A 365 -1.44 9.52 -26.32
N ASN A 366 -2.79 9.52 -26.47
CA ASN A 366 -3.69 10.43 -25.77
C ASN A 366 -3.27 11.90 -25.87
N GLN A 367 -2.57 12.30 -26.95
CA GLN A 367 -2.04 13.64 -27.22
C GLN A 367 -1.04 14.14 -26.16
N LYS A 368 -0.48 13.25 -25.34
CA LYS A 368 0.36 13.62 -24.18
C LYS A 368 1.66 12.85 -24.12
N GLU A 369 1.64 11.56 -24.32
CA GLU A 369 2.77 10.67 -24.11
C GLU A 369 3.36 10.23 -25.45
N PHE A 370 4.65 9.93 -25.46
CA PHE A 370 5.37 9.62 -26.70
C PHE A 370 6.11 8.29 -26.59
N VAL A 371 6.13 7.55 -27.68
CA VAL A 371 6.98 6.37 -27.88
C VAL A 371 7.82 6.63 -29.12
N HIS A 372 9.13 6.52 -29.00
CA HIS A 372 10.08 6.70 -30.10
C HIS A 372 10.76 5.40 -30.47
N PHE A 373 10.96 5.15 -31.75
CA PHE A 373 11.73 4.05 -32.31
C PHE A 373 13.02 4.57 -32.91
N ASN A 374 14.11 3.80 -32.79
CA ASN A 374 15.40 4.16 -33.38
C ASN A 374 15.45 4.00 -34.93
N LYS A 375 14.49 3.26 -35.48
CA LYS A 375 14.37 3.05 -36.94
C LYS A 375 12.92 2.94 -37.41
N ALA A 376 12.71 3.18 -38.70
CA ALA A 376 11.40 3.13 -39.35
C ALA A 376 10.82 1.70 -39.34
N PRO A 377 9.60 1.48 -38.86
CA PRO A 377 8.89 0.24 -39.15
C PRO A 377 8.50 0.18 -40.63
N GLN A 378 8.40 -1.02 -41.14
CA GLN A 378 7.88 -1.24 -42.49
C GLN A 378 6.43 -0.79 -42.59
N LYS A 379 5.66 -0.95 -41.51
CA LYS A 379 4.22 -0.74 -41.46
C LYS A 379 3.77 -0.34 -40.06
N TYR A 380 2.82 0.60 -39.99
CA TYR A 380 2.02 0.86 -38.82
C TYR A 380 0.62 0.29 -39.02
N VAL A 381 0.10 -0.36 -37.98
CA VAL A 381 -1.25 -0.91 -37.96
C VAL A 381 -1.96 -0.34 -36.73
N PHE A 382 -3.21 0.09 -36.92
CA PHE A 382 -4.03 0.61 -35.83
C PHE A 382 -5.35 -0.17 -35.76
N SER A 383 -5.88 -0.34 -34.57
CA SER A 383 -7.19 -0.92 -34.36
C SER A 383 -7.88 -0.32 -33.15
N GLU A 384 -9.20 -0.46 -33.08
CA GLU A 384 -10.01 -0.02 -31.98
C GLU A 384 -10.99 -1.11 -31.56
N TYR A 385 -11.66 -0.94 -30.44
CA TYR A 385 -12.52 -1.93 -29.79
C TYR A 385 -13.50 -2.64 -30.74
N LEU A 386 -14.17 -1.90 -31.62
CA LEU A 386 -15.17 -2.47 -32.54
C LEU A 386 -14.55 -3.32 -33.67
N HIS A 387 -13.29 -3.13 -33.96
CA HIS A 387 -12.58 -3.83 -35.03
C HIS A 387 -11.69 -4.97 -34.52
N GLY A 388 -11.67 -5.22 -33.21
CA GLY A 388 -10.88 -6.26 -32.57
C GLY A 388 -9.43 -5.85 -32.29
N ASP A 389 -8.64 -6.78 -31.77
CA ASP A 389 -7.23 -6.55 -31.45
C ASP A 389 -6.41 -6.22 -32.71
N VAL A 390 -5.42 -5.32 -32.57
CA VAL A 390 -4.44 -5.04 -33.63
C VAL A 390 -3.73 -6.30 -34.14
N TYR A 391 -3.59 -7.32 -33.30
CA TYR A 391 -3.04 -8.62 -33.70
C TYR A 391 -3.78 -9.23 -34.89
N SER A 392 -5.10 -9.24 -34.88
CA SER A 392 -5.95 -9.78 -35.97
C SER A 392 -5.85 -8.93 -37.25
N ARG A 393 -5.35 -7.69 -37.15
CA ARG A 393 -5.24 -6.73 -38.24
C ARG A 393 -3.83 -6.64 -38.87
N LEU A 394 -2.86 -7.39 -38.36
CA LEU A 394 -1.50 -7.37 -38.89
C LEU A 394 -1.38 -7.72 -40.36
N ILE A 395 -2.31 -8.51 -40.92
CA ILE A 395 -2.38 -8.93 -42.32
C ILE A 395 -3.00 -7.83 -43.21
N SER A 396 -3.75 -6.88 -42.64
CA SER A 396 -4.44 -5.83 -43.41
C SER A 396 -3.45 -4.90 -44.12
N ASP A 397 -3.67 -4.53 -45.38
CA ASP A 397 -2.84 -3.61 -46.16
C ASP A 397 -3.21 -2.14 -45.95
N LYS A 398 -4.12 -1.81 -45.05
CA LYS A 398 -4.48 -0.42 -44.75
C LYS A 398 -3.34 0.31 -44.03
N ASN A 399 -2.96 1.45 -44.59
CA ASN A 399 -1.96 2.34 -43.98
C ASN A 399 -2.70 3.53 -43.34
N GLU A 400 -2.95 3.41 -42.05
CA GLU A 400 -3.62 4.46 -41.24
C GLU A 400 -2.55 5.24 -40.45
N ASN A 401 -2.80 6.51 -40.17
CA ASN A 401 -1.84 7.35 -39.45
C ASN A 401 -2.30 7.68 -38.02
N ALA A 402 -3.55 7.37 -37.71
CA ALA A 402 -4.14 7.62 -36.39
C ALA A 402 -5.34 6.72 -36.13
N ILE A 403 -5.68 6.54 -34.87
CA ILE A 403 -6.91 5.86 -34.44
C ILE A 403 -7.52 6.58 -33.23
N PHE A 404 -8.86 6.63 -33.21
CA PHE A 404 -9.62 7.09 -32.05
C PHE A 404 -10.58 6.01 -31.60
N CYS A 405 -10.58 5.70 -30.30
CA CYS A 405 -11.50 4.75 -29.68
C CYS A 405 -12.27 5.42 -28.55
N LYS A 406 -13.59 5.51 -28.70
CA LYS A 406 -14.47 6.14 -27.70
C LYS A 406 -14.43 5.45 -26.34
N VAL A 407 -14.26 4.14 -26.31
CA VAL A 407 -14.24 3.34 -25.07
C VAL A 407 -12.84 3.19 -24.47
N GLY A 408 -11.81 3.80 -25.07
CA GLY A 408 -10.45 3.77 -24.53
C GLY A 408 -9.70 2.45 -24.77
N MET A 409 -10.07 1.68 -25.78
CA MET A 409 -9.46 0.39 -26.15
C MET A 409 -8.81 0.49 -27.54
N ALA A 410 -8.05 1.57 -27.80
CA ALA A 410 -7.24 1.69 -29.00
C ALA A 410 -5.95 0.88 -28.86
N THR A 411 -5.53 0.24 -29.95
CA THR A 411 -4.29 -0.54 -30.07
C THR A 411 -3.51 -0.11 -31.30
N ALA A 412 -2.19 -0.22 -31.26
CA ALA A 412 -1.33 0.01 -32.41
C ALA A 412 -0.20 -1.02 -32.48
N ALA A 413 0.32 -1.27 -33.65
CA ALA A 413 1.48 -2.10 -33.87
C ALA A 413 2.45 -1.47 -34.88
N ALA A 414 3.75 -1.56 -34.58
CA ALA A 414 4.84 -1.26 -35.51
C ALA A 414 5.49 -2.58 -35.94
N VAL A 415 5.53 -2.83 -37.25
CA VAL A 415 5.95 -4.11 -37.83
C VAL A 415 7.32 -3.96 -38.51
N TYR A 416 8.25 -4.83 -38.14
CA TYR A 416 9.62 -4.89 -38.67
C TYR A 416 9.86 -6.27 -39.31
N PRO A 417 10.26 -6.34 -40.59
CA PRO A 417 10.50 -7.63 -41.24
C PRO A 417 11.80 -8.25 -40.69
N MET A 418 11.73 -9.52 -40.39
CA MET A 418 12.88 -10.34 -39.96
C MET A 418 13.27 -11.32 -41.09
N PRO A 419 14.43 -11.14 -41.75
CA PRO A 419 14.96 -12.13 -42.65
C PRO A 419 15.27 -13.45 -41.92
N ALA A 420 15.10 -14.58 -42.62
CA ALA A 420 15.42 -15.89 -42.07
C ALA A 420 16.88 -15.99 -41.60
N GLY A 421 17.10 -16.44 -40.39
CA GLY A 421 18.44 -16.70 -39.81
C GLY A 421 19.22 -15.43 -39.43
N GLN A 422 18.57 -14.27 -39.35
CA GLN A 422 19.20 -13.00 -38.94
C GLN A 422 18.54 -12.42 -37.71
N ASP A 423 19.35 -11.75 -36.88
CA ASP A 423 18.85 -11.01 -35.73
C ASP A 423 18.27 -9.65 -36.17
N GLU A 424 17.15 -9.27 -35.57
CA GLU A 424 16.55 -7.94 -35.72
C GLU A 424 16.60 -7.21 -34.38
N GLU A 425 17.15 -6.00 -34.38
CA GLU A 425 17.28 -5.21 -33.15
C GLU A 425 16.53 -3.87 -33.27
N ILE A 426 15.75 -3.54 -32.22
CA ILE A 426 15.00 -2.28 -32.13
C ILE A 426 15.20 -1.69 -30.74
N ILE A 427 15.34 -0.37 -30.67
CA ILE A 427 15.33 0.38 -29.42
C ILE A 427 14.05 1.21 -29.36
N ILE A 428 13.29 1.00 -28.30
CA ILE A 428 12.07 1.72 -27.96
C ILE A 428 12.41 2.66 -26.81
N SER A 429 12.08 3.95 -26.94
CA SER A 429 12.35 4.95 -25.92
C SER A 429 11.10 5.73 -25.58
N VAL A 430 10.74 5.76 -24.28
CA VAL A 430 9.60 6.48 -23.73
C VAL A 430 10.11 7.57 -22.80
N PRO A 431 9.93 8.88 -23.14
CA PRO A 431 10.25 9.97 -22.24
C PRO A 431 9.38 9.87 -20.97
N ILE A 432 10.00 9.78 -19.80
CA ILE A 432 9.28 9.67 -18.50
C ILE A 432 9.45 10.92 -17.64
N SER A 433 10.06 11.97 -18.17
CA SER A 433 10.21 13.28 -17.54
C SER A 433 9.80 14.40 -18.50
N ASN A 434 9.47 15.57 -17.94
CA ASN A 434 9.00 16.72 -18.74
C ASN A 434 10.11 17.52 -19.44
N ASN A 435 11.37 17.28 -19.12
CA ASN A 435 12.49 18.02 -19.70
C ASN A 435 12.99 17.38 -20.99
N LYS A 436 13.26 18.20 -21.99
CA LYS A 436 13.89 17.74 -23.23
C LYS A 436 15.31 17.26 -22.94
N ILE A 437 15.68 16.13 -23.53
CA ILE A 437 17.01 15.57 -23.42
C ILE A 437 17.93 16.26 -24.45
N ASP A 438 19.16 16.57 -24.02
CA ASP A 438 20.23 16.96 -24.94
C ASP A 438 20.80 15.66 -25.57
N PRO A 439 20.66 15.48 -26.89
CA PRO A 439 21.19 14.30 -27.59
C PRO A 439 22.71 14.21 -27.61
N LYS A 440 23.42 15.25 -27.18
CA LYS A 440 24.87 15.27 -27.07
C LYS A 440 25.45 14.67 -25.81
N ILE A 441 24.60 14.39 -24.82
CA ILE A 441 24.99 13.82 -23.52
C ILE A 441 24.81 12.30 -23.55
N ASP A 442 25.81 11.58 -23.04
CA ASP A 442 25.69 10.14 -22.81
C ASP A 442 24.74 9.86 -21.61
N ASN A 443 23.50 9.63 -21.96
CA ASN A 443 22.43 9.43 -20.95
C ASN A 443 22.57 8.11 -20.17
N ASP A 444 23.23 7.11 -20.73
CA ASP A 444 23.49 5.84 -20.02
C ASP A 444 24.58 6.05 -18.96
N LEU A 445 25.64 6.78 -19.29
CA LEU A 445 26.69 7.14 -18.33
C LEU A 445 26.13 7.99 -17.17
N MET A 446 25.23 8.93 -17.44
CA MET A 446 24.58 9.73 -16.39
C MET A 446 23.79 8.86 -15.40
N ALA A 447 23.05 7.87 -15.88
CA ALA A 447 22.31 6.94 -15.02
C ALA A 447 23.26 6.07 -14.19
N GLN A 448 24.37 5.61 -14.79
CA GLN A 448 25.41 4.84 -14.10
C GLN A 448 26.07 5.64 -12.98
N ASP A 449 26.41 6.91 -13.23
CA ASP A 449 27.00 7.79 -12.23
C ASP A 449 26.03 8.06 -11.07
N ALA A 450 24.75 8.27 -11.35
CA ALA A 450 23.72 8.47 -10.34
C ALA A 450 23.54 7.22 -9.43
N TRP A 451 23.62 6.02 -9.99
CA TRP A 451 23.59 4.78 -9.22
C TRP A 451 24.87 4.61 -8.39
N LYS A 452 26.04 4.83 -8.97
CA LYS A 452 27.33 4.76 -8.28
C LYS A 452 27.40 5.73 -7.09
N GLU A 453 26.94 6.96 -7.26
CA GLU A 453 26.86 7.95 -6.19
C GLU A 453 25.89 7.50 -5.10
N SER A 454 24.68 7.04 -5.46
CA SER A 454 23.65 6.62 -4.50
C SER A 454 24.00 5.36 -3.72
N LEU A 455 24.83 4.48 -4.27
CA LEU A 455 25.37 3.29 -3.61
C LEU A 455 26.67 3.59 -2.84
N GLY A 456 27.26 4.77 -3.04
CA GLY A 456 28.50 5.18 -2.37
C GLY A 456 28.31 5.20 -0.84
N GLY A 457 29.13 4.42 -0.14
CA GLY A 457 29.04 4.28 1.32
C GLY A 457 28.04 3.22 1.83
N ALA A 458 27.32 2.54 0.93
CA ALA A 458 26.45 1.44 1.33
C ALA A 458 27.24 0.25 1.89
N CYS A 459 26.74 -0.34 2.96
CA CYS A 459 27.32 -1.50 3.63
C CYS A 459 27.48 -2.68 2.66
N GLN A 460 28.69 -3.18 2.53
CA GLN A 460 29.05 -4.25 1.62
C GLN A 460 28.86 -5.62 2.29
N LEU A 461 28.35 -6.56 1.55
CA LEU A 461 28.21 -7.97 1.94
C LEU A 461 29.04 -8.84 0.99
N GLN A 462 29.81 -9.77 1.55
CA GLN A 462 30.45 -10.86 0.82
C GLN A 462 30.20 -12.16 1.57
N ILE A 463 29.50 -13.08 0.93
CA ILE A 463 29.19 -14.42 1.47
C ILE A 463 29.30 -15.47 0.37
N PRO A 464 29.47 -16.76 0.72
CA PRO A 464 29.57 -17.82 -0.27
C PRO A 464 28.23 -18.15 -0.96
N ASP A 465 27.09 -17.76 -0.38
CA ASP A 465 25.77 -17.92 -0.97
C ASP A 465 25.46 -16.79 -1.96
N LYS A 466 25.59 -17.13 -3.25
CA LYS A 466 25.39 -16.15 -4.33
C LYS A 466 23.94 -15.66 -4.44
N ASN A 467 22.94 -16.50 -4.09
CA ASN A 467 21.55 -16.09 -4.12
C ASN A 467 21.23 -15.10 -3.01
N PHE A 468 21.64 -15.38 -1.78
CA PHE A 468 21.46 -14.44 -0.66
C PHE A 468 22.18 -13.11 -0.90
N GLN A 469 23.39 -13.16 -1.46
CA GLN A 469 24.13 -11.96 -1.83
C GLN A 469 23.43 -11.16 -2.93
N PHE A 470 22.91 -11.82 -3.95
CA PHE A 470 22.13 -11.19 -5.02
C PHE A 470 20.88 -10.52 -4.45
N LEU A 471 20.11 -11.22 -3.61
CA LEU A 471 18.90 -10.69 -2.98
C LEU A 471 19.19 -9.47 -2.09
N TYR A 472 20.29 -9.48 -1.34
CA TYR A 472 20.73 -8.34 -0.54
C TYR A 472 21.04 -7.12 -1.41
N THR A 473 21.76 -7.33 -2.51
CA THR A 473 22.09 -6.25 -3.45
C THR A 473 20.83 -5.72 -4.15
N ALA A 474 19.95 -6.59 -4.62
CA ALA A 474 18.68 -6.22 -5.24
C ALA A 474 17.77 -5.43 -4.28
N ALA A 475 17.72 -5.84 -3.03
CA ALA A 475 16.93 -5.15 -1.99
C ALA A 475 17.44 -3.72 -1.72
N ILE A 476 18.78 -3.51 -1.68
CA ILE A 476 19.35 -2.15 -1.53
C ILE A 476 18.98 -1.28 -2.74
N HIS A 477 19.11 -1.78 -3.95
CA HIS A 477 18.73 -1.04 -5.16
C HIS A 477 17.24 -0.69 -5.14
N THR A 478 16.38 -1.63 -4.73
CA THR A 478 14.94 -1.42 -4.58
C THR A 478 14.64 -0.30 -3.59
N MET A 479 15.25 -0.31 -2.40
CA MET A 479 15.04 0.75 -1.41
C MET A 479 15.54 2.13 -1.89
N ILE A 480 16.68 2.19 -2.57
CA ILE A 480 17.20 3.44 -3.15
C ILE A 480 16.22 3.99 -4.20
N LEU A 481 15.74 3.14 -5.10
CA LEU A 481 14.81 3.52 -6.15
C LEU A 481 13.51 4.11 -5.57
N HIS A 482 12.94 3.44 -4.56
CA HIS A 482 11.65 3.82 -3.95
C HIS A 482 11.77 4.89 -2.84
N SER A 483 12.90 5.55 -2.72
CA SER A 483 13.11 6.65 -1.77
C SER A 483 13.62 7.95 -2.44
N PRO A 484 12.90 8.50 -3.45
CA PRO A 484 13.36 9.71 -4.15
C PRO A 484 13.39 10.93 -3.22
N LYS A 485 12.39 11.17 -2.43
CA LYS A 485 12.27 12.18 -1.38
C LYS A 485 11.67 11.57 -0.11
N GLU A 486 10.48 11.04 -0.20
CA GLU A 486 9.84 10.16 0.78
C GLU A 486 10.03 8.71 0.34
N VAL A 487 9.70 7.78 1.20
CA VAL A 487 9.74 6.34 0.86
C VAL A 487 8.36 5.85 0.44
N TYR A 488 8.33 4.95 -0.55
CA TYR A 488 7.13 4.33 -1.05
C TYR A 488 7.23 2.80 -0.87
N PRO A 489 6.18 2.15 -0.34
CA PRO A 489 6.17 0.69 -0.15
C PRO A 489 6.17 -0.14 -1.43
N GLY A 490 5.85 0.48 -2.57
CA GLY A 490 5.86 -0.17 -3.87
C GLY A 490 5.74 0.80 -5.03
N PRO A 491 6.06 0.34 -6.28
CA PRO A 491 6.07 1.21 -7.45
C PRO A 491 4.68 1.48 -8.04
N PHE A 492 3.70 0.60 -7.78
CA PHE A 492 2.45 0.61 -8.52
C PHE A 492 1.22 0.71 -7.60
N ILE A 493 0.87 -0.33 -6.83
CA ILE A 493 -0.31 -0.30 -5.95
C ILE A 493 -0.05 0.61 -4.75
N TYR A 494 1.15 0.60 -4.21
CA TYR A 494 1.56 1.33 -3.01
C TYR A 494 2.41 2.56 -3.32
N ARG A 495 2.08 3.29 -4.38
CA ARG A 495 2.74 4.55 -4.72
C ARG A 495 2.22 5.71 -3.85
N ARG A 496 2.23 5.52 -2.53
CA ARG A 496 1.93 6.53 -1.52
C ARG A 496 2.73 6.25 -0.24
N PHE A 497 2.77 7.22 0.65
CA PHE A 497 3.51 7.13 1.90
C PHE A 497 2.65 6.50 3.02
N TRP A 498 3.26 5.60 3.82
CA TRP A 498 2.77 5.13 5.12
C TRP A 498 3.90 5.22 6.16
N PHE A 499 3.55 5.63 7.40
CA PHE A 499 4.54 5.69 8.50
C PHE A 499 5.08 4.33 8.86
N ARG A 500 4.24 3.30 8.87
CA ARG A 500 4.63 1.93 9.17
C ARG A 500 5.71 1.42 8.23
N ASP A 501 5.47 1.44 6.94
CA ASP A 501 6.45 1.03 5.94
C ASP A 501 7.70 1.92 6.00
N ALA A 502 7.52 3.21 6.20
CA ALA A 502 8.63 4.16 6.33
C ALA A 502 9.55 3.82 7.51
N ALA A 503 9.01 3.41 8.66
CA ALA A 503 9.81 3.05 9.82
C ALA A 503 10.79 1.90 9.50
N PHE A 504 10.33 0.84 8.85
CA PHE A 504 11.16 -0.32 8.49
C PHE A 504 12.12 -0.04 7.32
N ILE A 505 11.64 0.63 6.27
CA ILE A 505 12.46 0.97 5.10
C ILE A 505 13.58 1.93 5.51
N LEU A 506 13.28 2.96 6.31
CA LEU A 506 14.27 3.91 6.77
C LEU A 506 15.26 3.28 7.76
N GLN A 507 14.81 2.35 8.61
CA GLN A 507 15.69 1.58 9.48
C GLN A 507 16.67 0.74 8.67
N ALA A 508 16.22 0.07 7.61
CA ALA A 508 17.10 -0.70 6.73
C ALA A 508 18.10 0.20 5.99
N LEU A 509 17.65 1.36 5.49
CA LEU A 509 18.54 2.35 4.87
C LEU A 509 19.59 2.90 5.85
N LEU A 510 19.24 3.11 7.14
CA LEU A 510 20.21 3.45 8.19
C LEU A 510 21.22 2.33 8.40
N CYS A 511 20.74 1.09 8.52
CA CYS A 511 21.58 -0.09 8.76
C CYS A 511 22.60 -0.34 7.63
N VAL A 512 22.32 0.13 6.41
CA VAL A 512 23.27 0.08 5.29
C VAL A 512 24.04 1.38 5.07
N GLY A 513 23.90 2.39 5.94
CA GLY A 513 24.72 3.61 5.92
C GLY A 513 24.19 4.76 5.06
N LEU A 514 23.00 4.66 4.49
CA LEU A 514 22.42 5.68 3.59
C LEU A 514 21.68 6.79 4.38
N LYS A 515 22.37 7.35 5.39
CA LYS A 515 21.84 8.30 6.38
C LYS A 515 21.25 9.59 5.80
N ASP A 516 21.84 10.11 4.72
CA ASP A 516 21.39 11.37 4.12
C ASP A 516 20.04 11.21 3.42
N ARG A 517 19.81 10.03 2.83
CA ARG A 517 18.52 9.64 2.25
C ARG A 517 17.44 9.52 3.31
N VAL A 518 17.79 8.91 4.45
CA VAL A 518 16.91 8.81 5.62
C VAL A 518 16.56 10.17 6.17
N LYS A 519 17.57 11.05 6.41
CA LYS A 519 17.32 12.40 6.91
C LYS A 519 16.35 13.18 6.03
N ARG A 520 16.54 13.13 4.73
CA ARG A 520 15.67 13.80 3.75
C ARG A 520 14.20 13.35 3.89
N SER A 521 13.96 12.07 4.14
CA SER A 521 12.61 11.54 4.35
C SER A 521 12.04 11.96 5.71
N LEU A 522 12.84 11.89 6.78
CA LEU A 522 12.42 12.31 8.14
C LEU A 522 12.04 13.80 8.19
N ASP A 523 12.75 14.65 7.44
CA ASP A 523 12.46 16.09 7.35
C ASP A 523 11.05 16.36 6.78
N CYS A 524 10.48 15.44 5.99
CA CYS A 524 9.11 15.54 5.45
C CYS A 524 8.02 15.09 6.44
N PHE A 525 8.35 14.41 7.54
CA PHE A 525 7.34 13.87 8.47
C PHE A 525 6.45 14.95 9.08
N ARG A 526 6.99 16.13 9.36
CA ARG A 526 6.22 17.25 9.92
C ARG A 526 5.09 17.71 8.98
N ASP A 527 5.28 17.59 7.66
CA ASP A 527 4.30 18.01 6.66
C ASP A 527 3.06 17.08 6.67
N ARG A 528 3.21 15.89 7.26
CA ARG A 528 2.15 14.90 7.43
C ARG A 528 1.55 14.86 8.83
N GLN A 529 1.97 15.79 9.71
CA GLN A 529 1.46 15.88 11.06
C GLN A 529 0.27 16.84 11.15
N THR A 530 -0.84 16.38 11.72
CA THR A 530 -2.01 17.22 12.00
C THR A 530 -1.70 18.26 13.08
N ALA A 531 -2.55 19.29 13.19
CA ALA A 531 -2.41 20.31 14.24
C ALA A 531 -2.48 19.72 15.66
N GLN A 532 -3.21 18.62 15.85
CA GLN A 532 -3.32 17.90 17.12
C GLN A 532 -2.11 17.02 17.43
N GLY A 533 -1.18 16.85 16.48
CA GLY A 533 0.04 16.07 16.65
C GLY A 533 -0.02 14.64 16.11
N TYR A 534 -1.10 14.25 15.43
CA TYR A 534 -1.19 12.95 14.79
C TYR A 534 -0.35 12.92 13.51
N PHE A 535 0.58 11.99 13.42
CA PHE A 535 1.30 11.68 12.19
C PHE A 535 0.37 10.84 11.31
N LEU A 536 -0.23 11.47 10.30
CA LEU A 536 -1.33 10.93 9.53
C LEU A 536 -0.86 10.40 8.16
N SER A 537 -0.87 9.10 7.97
CA SER A 537 -0.86 8.43 6.67
C SER A 537 -2.22 7.86 6.31
N GLN A 538 -2.90 7.28 7.28
CA GLN A 538 -4.25 6.73 7.16
C GLN A 538 -4.99 6.87 8.49
N GLU A 539 -6.26 7.27 8.45
CA GLU A 539 -7.05 7.41 9.68
C GLU A 539 -7.36 6.03 10.28
N GLY A 540 -7.18 5.92 11.58
CA GLY A 540 -7.42 4.68 12.33
C GLY A 540 -6.19 3.82 12.53
N GLU A 541 -5.05 4.19 11.95
CA GLU A 541 -3.74 3.56 12.20
C GLU A 541 -3.05 4.31 13.35
N TRP A 542 -3.19 3.76 14.57
CA TRP A 542 -2.69 4.44 15.77
C TRP A 542 -1.22 4.20 16.05
N ASP A 543 -0.58 3.28 15.36
CA ASP A 543 0.85 2.98 15.35
C ASP A 543 1.73 4.13 14.83
N SER A 544 1.24 4.93 13.88
CA SER A 544 2.00 5.92 13.11
C SER A 544 2.82 6.89 13.98
N ASN A 545 2.27 7.34 15.11
CA ASN A 545 2.99 8.25 16.02
C ASN A 545 4.17 7.56 16.70
N GLY A 546 3.96 6.29 17.09
CA GLY A 546 5.01 5.46 17.66
C GLY A 546 6.15 5.24 16.68
N GLU A 547 5.82 4.88 15.47
CA GLU A 547 6.74 4.61 14.35
C GLU A 547 7.57 5.83 13.97
N ALA A 548 6.90 6.99 13.80
CA ALA A 548 7.58 8.25 13.48
C ALA A 548 8.61 8.66 14.55
N LEU A 549 8.22 8.60 15.83
CA LEU A 549 9.10 8.96 16.93
C LEU A 549 10.25 7.96 17.09
N TRP A 550 9.96 6.66 16.92
CA TRP A 550 10.96 5.61 17.03
C TRP A 550 12.04 5.74 15.95
N ILE A 551 11.68 5.92 14.68
CA ILE A 551 12.68 6.04 13.61
C ILE A 551 13.49 7.33 13.68
N MET A 552 12.93 8.44 14.18
CA MET A 552 13.66 9.67 14.46
C MET A 552 14.75 9.44 15.52
N ARG A 553 14.44 8.67 16.58
CA ARG A 553 15.43 8.25 17.59
C ARG A 553 16.49 7.35 16.97
N GLN A 554 16.11 6.32 16.21
CA GLN A 554 17.04 5.40 15.55
C GLN A 554 18.05 6.16 14.68
N TYR A 555 17.56 7.17 13.93
CA TYR A 555 18.44 8.04 13.15
C TYR A 555 19.53 8.70 14.03
N CYS A 556 19.14 9.32 15.13
CA CYS A 556 20.09 10.00 16.02
C CYS A 556 21.09 9.03 16.67
N GLU A 557 20.61 7.87 17.13
CA GLU A 557 21.46 6.84 17.75
C GLU A 557 22.46 6.25 16.76
N MET A 558 22.01 5.86 15.57
CA MET A 558 22.85 5.18 14.59
C MET A 558 23.79 6.13 13.81
N THR A 559 23.51 7.43 13.82
CA THR A 559 24.40 8.43 13.21
C THR A 559 25.29 9.13 14.23
N GLY A 560 25.02 8.98 15.52
CA GLY A 560 25.70 9.71 16.60
C GLY A 560 25.43 11.22 16.59
N THR A 561 24.35 11.67 15.92
CA THR A 561 24.02 13.09 15.74
C THR A 561 22.90 13.55 16.66
N LEU A 562 22.89 14.84 16.98
CA LEU A 562 21.76 15.44 17.68
C LEU A 562 20.55 15.53 16.75
N PRO A 563 19.31 15.48 17.30
CA PRO A 563 18.11 15.63 16.48
C PRO A 563 18.02 17.04 15.88
N SER A 564 17.44 17.14 14.67
CA SER A 564 17.23 18.42 13.98
C SER A 564 16.34 19.34 14.80
N GLN A 565 16.71 20.63 14.93
CA GLN A 565 15.90 21.63 15.64
C GLN A 565 14.49 21.77 15.05
N GLU A 566 14.35 21.52 13.77
CA GLU A 566 13.05 21.56 13.08
C GLU A 566 12.07 20.48 13.50
N TRP A 567 12.56 19.37 14.06
CA TRP A 567 11.73 18.26 14.53
C TRP A 567 11.15 18.48 15.93
N LYS A 568 11.72 19.41 16.71
CA LYS A 568 11.47 19.60 18.15
C LYS A 568 9.99 19.68 18.49
N ASP A 569 9.27 20.61 17.88
CA ASP A 569 7.85 20.82 18.17
C ASP A 569 6.97 19.66 17.63
N SER A 570 7.38 19.06 16.53
CA SER A 570 6.71 17.90 15.92
C SER A 570 6.80 16.69 16.84
N ILE A 571 7.96 16.38 17.38
CA ILE A 571 8.20 15.30 18.35
C ILE A 571 7.33 15.51 19.59
N LYS A 572 7.38 16.70 20.18
CA LYS A 572 6.59 17.04 21.38
C LYS A 572 5.09 16.87 21.15
N ARG A 573 4.56 17.42 20.07
CA ARG A 573 3.12 17.26 19.71
C ARG A 573 2.75 15.82 19.46
N GLY A 574 3.63 15.05 18.77
CA GLY A 574 3.43 13.64 18.48
C GLY A 574 3.34 12.78 19.74
N ALA A 575 4.23 13.00 20.69
CA ALA A 575 4.22 12.29 21.97
C ALA A 575 2.97 12.63 22.81
N TRP A 576 2.62 13.92 22.93
CA TRP A 576 1.41 14.33 23.64
C TRP A 576 0.13 13.83 22.97
N TRP A 577 0.14 13.61 21.64
CA TRP A 577 -1.00 12.99 20.97
C TRP A 577 -1.22 11.54 21.47
N ILE A 578 -0.17 10.75 21.59
CA ILE A 578 -0.25 9.38 22.15
C ILE A 578 -0.84 9.44 23.56
N CYS A 579 -0.32 10.30 24.46
CA CYS A 579 -0.82 10.42 25.83
C CYS A 579 -2.31 10.73 25.89
N ARG A 580 -2.79 11.66 25.03
CA ARG A 580 -4.22 12.03 24.96
C ARG A 580 -5.10 11.00 24.29
N LYS A 581 -4.53 10.16 23.41
CA LYS A 581 -5.28 9.14 22.68
C LYS A 581 -5.59 7.91 23.51
N ARG A 582 -4.78 7.62 24.52
CA ARG A 582 -4.99 6.49 25.45
C ARG A 582 -6.35 6.55 26.13
N LEU A 583 -6.95 5.39 26.30
CA LEU A 583 -8.19 5.21 27.06
C LEU A 583 -7.94 5.34 28.57
N SER A 584 -8.99 5.62 29.33
CA SER A 584 -8.90 5.73 30.78
C SER A 584 -8.59 4.37 31.45
N ASN A 585 -7.70 4.37 32.42
CA ASN A 585 -7.40 3.22 33.28
C ASN A 585 -8.56 2.86 34.25
N HIS A 586 -9.55 3.75 34.40
CA HIS A 586 -10.68 3.55 35.32
C HIS A 586 -11.79 2.66 34.73
N VAL A 587 -11.66 2.21 33.51
CA VAL A 587 -12.61 1.30 32.87
C VAL A 587 -12.32 -0.13 33.30
N LEU A 588 -13.32 -0.85 33.81
CA LEU A 588 -13.19 -2.26 34.17
C LEU A 588 -13.25 -3.15 32.90
N SER A 589 -12.27 -3.06 32.03
CA SER A 589 -12.21 -3.83 30.79
C SER A 589 -10.76 -4.28 30.49
N PRO A 590 -10.56 -5.32 29.69
CA PRO A 590 -9.23 -5.73 29.26
C PRO A 590 -8.46 -4.65 28.46
N HIS A 591 -9.16 -3.70 27.83
CA HIS A 591 -8.55 -2.59 27.06
C HIS A 591 -8.35 -1.31 27.88
N ALA A 592 -8.46 -1.35 29.20
CA ALA A 592 -8.25 -0.18 30.07
C ALA A 592 -6.82 0.35 29.90
N GLY A 593 -6.67 1.65 29.63
CA GLY A 593 -5.37 2.32 29.46
C GLY A 593 -4.63 2.03 28.16
N LEU A 594 -5.19 1.22 27.25
CA LEU A 594 -4.69 0.97 25.91
C LEU A 594 -5.11 2.09 24.94
N LEU A 595 -4.66 2.02 23.70
CA LEU A 595 -5.22 2.84 22.61
C LEU A 595 -6.64 2.39 22.27
N PRO A 596 -7.49 3.28 21.73
CA PRO A 596 -8.83 2.89 21.31
C PRO A 596 -8.76 1.93 20.12
N SER A 597 -9.89 1.25 19.86
CA SER A 597 -9.96 0.37 18.69
C SER A 597 -9.61 1.12 17.40
N GLY A 598 -8.78 0.50 16.60
CA GLY A 598 -8.24 1.05 15.36
C GLY A 598 -8.19 0.03 14.25
N PHE A 599 -7.62 0.43 13.15
CA PHE A 599 -7.38 -0.39 11.97
C PHE A 599 -5.87 -0.61 11.82
N SER A 600 -5.43 -1.84 11.72
CA SER A 600 -4.03 -2.17 11.46
C SER A 600 -3.91 -3.12 10.27
N ALA A 601 -3.02 -2.80 9.34
CA ALA A 601 -2.82 -3.59 8.12
C ALA A 601 -2.24 -4.98 8.43
N GLU A 602 -1.33 -5.10 9.41
CA GLU A 602 -0.69 -6.38 9.78
C GLU A 602 -1.68 -7.40 10.35
N HIS A 603 -2.77 -6.92 10.93
CA HIS A 603 -3.82 -7.78 11.46
C HIS A 603 -4.92 -8.06 10.43
N LEU A 604 -5.06 -7.18 9.42
CA LEU A 604 -5.94 -7.31 8.23
C LEU A 604 -7.33 -7.85 8.55
N GLY A 605 -7.88 -7.40 9.67
CA GLY A 605 -9.16 -7.84 10.21
C GLY A 605 -10.06 -6.66 10.58
N PRO A 606 -11.14 -6.91 11.35
CA PRO A 606 -12.01 -5.85 11.84
C PRO A 606 -11.26 -4.91 12.78
N ASN A 607 -11.76 -3.69 12.95
CA ASN A 607 -11.21 -2.77 13.93
C ASN A 607 -11.25 -3.39 15.33
N ASP A 608 -10.13 -3.32 16.05
CA ASP A 608 -9.96 -3.89 17.37
C ASP A 608 -8.92 -3.09 18.19
N PHE A 609 -8.69 -3.46 19.45
CA PHE A 609 -7.71 -2.88 20.36
C PHE A 609 -6.38 -3.61 20.17
N TYR A 610 -5.60 -3.23 19.17
CA TYR A 610 -4.42 -3.98 18.78
C TYR A 610 -3.21 -3.71 19.65
N TYR A 611 -2.59 -4.76 20.18
CA TYR A 611 -1.33 -4.68 20.92
C TYR A 611 -0.16 -4.18 20.05
N TRP A 612 -0.21 -4.37 18.74
CA TRP A 612 0.71 -3.73 17.80
C TRP A 612 0.76 -2.22 18.01
N ASP A 613 -0.39 -1.53 17.99
CA ASP A 613 -0.49 -0.08 18.16
C ASP A 613 0.05 0.34 19.54
N ASP A 614 -0.26 -0.45 20.57
CA ASP A 614 0.13 -0.17 21.94
C ASP A 614 1.67 -0.29 22.16
N PHE A 615 2.29 -1.34 21.60
CA PHE A 615 3.74 -1.51 21.68
C PHE A 615 4.50 -0.41 20.91
N TRP A 616 4.02 -0.02 19.72
CA TRP A 616 4.56 1.11 18.99
C TRP A 616 4.43 2.40 19.78
N ALA A 617 3.30 2.66 20.42
CA ALA A 617 3.10 3.84 21.25
C ALA A 617 4.06 3.89 22.46
N VAL A 618 4.28 2.76 23.14
CA VAL A 618 5.29 2.65 24.23
C VAL A 618 6.69 2.99 23.74
N ALA A 619 7.11 2.40 22.61
CA ALA A 619 8.40 2.66 22.00
C ALA A 619 8.56 4.13 21.54
N GLY A 620 7.49 4.69 20.97
CA GLY A 620 7.44 6.09 20.56
C GLY A 620 7.57 7.08 21.72
N LEU A 621 6.90 6.82 22.86
CA LEU A 621 7.05 7.63 24.07
C LEU A 621 8.47 7.54 24.66
N LYS A 622 9.06 6.34 24.69
CA LYS A 622 10.46 6.14 25.06
C LYS A 622 11.42 6.88 24.13
N ALA A 623 11.11 6.90 22.83
CA ALA A 623 11.88 7.65 21.85
C ALA A 623 11.75 9.17 22.06
N ALA A 624 10.55 9.66 22.32
CA ALA A 624 10.30 11.07 22.62
C ALA A 624 11.02 11.53 23.89
N ALA A 625 11.06 10.71 24.94
CA ALA A 625 11.83 10.98 26.15
C ALA A 625 13.33 11.16 25.85
N PHE A 626 13.93 10.25 25.07
CA PHE A 626 15.32 10.33 24.62
C PHE A 626 15.59 11.61 23.81
N LEU A 627 14.76 11.90 22.83
CA LEU A 627 14.88 13.08 21.97
C LEU A 627 14.69 14.38 22.75
N SER A 628 13.74 14.41 23.70
CA SER A 628 13.55 15.57 24.60
C SER A 628 14.78 15.85 25.50
N THR A 629 15.43 14.80 26.01
CA THR A 629 16.70 14.93 26.73
C THR A 629 17.78 15.54 25.83
N ALA A 630 17.89 15.11 24.58
CA ALA A 630 18.86 15.65 23.62
C ALA A 630 18.61 17.15 23.31
N TYR A 631 17.37 17.62 23.40
CA TYR A 631 17.01 19.05 23.31
C TYR A 631 17.15 19.82 24.62
N GLY A 632 17.53 19.20 25.75
CA GLY A 632 17.55 19.81 27.07
C GLY A 632 16.17 20.06 27.68
N GLN A 633 15.11 19.40 27.17
CA GLN A 633 13.73 19.51 27.67
C GLN A 633 13.47 18.43 28.74
N ASN A 634 14.13 18.56 29.90
CA ASN A 634 14.13 17.53 30.95
C ASN A 634 12.73 17.20 31.49
N ASP A 635 11.87 18.20 31.67
CA ASP A 635 10.50 17.99 32.17
C ASP A 635 9.66 17.15 31.18
N ASP A 636 9.74 17.46 29.90
CA ASP A 636 9.08 16.65 28.86
C ASP A 636 9.66 15.23 28.81
N ALA A 637 10.97 15.08 28.94
CA ALA A 637 11.64 13.77 28.96
C ALA A 637 11.17 12.90 30.14
N VAL A 638 11.07 13.45 31.33
CA VAL A 638 10.56 12.75 32.52
C VAL A 638 9.09 12.38 32.35
N ASN A 639 8.28 13.29 31.84
CA ASN A 639 6.84 13.04 31.57
C ASN A 639 6.66 11.91 30.57
N PHE A 640 7.34 11.95 29.42
CA PHE A 640 7.18 10.91 28.38
C PHE A 640 7.73 9.56 28.83
N GLN A 641 8.81 9.54 29.63
CA GLN A 641 9.29 8.29 30.21
C GLN A 641 8.28 7.73 31.21
N GLY A 642 7.67 8.58 32.05
CA GLY A 642 6.61 8.20 32.98
C GLY A 642 5.37 7.63 32.27
N GLU A 643 4.93 8.29 31.21
CA GLU A 643 3.82 7.83 30.38
C GLU A 643 4.13 6.50 29.67
N SER A 644 5.35 6.32 29.15
CA SER A 644 5.78 5.05 28.55
C SER A 644 5.73 3.90 29.56
N ASN A 645 6.19 4.12 30.81
CA ASN A 645 6.15 3.13 31.86
C ASN A 645 4.71 2.78 32.26
N SER A 646 3.87 3.79 32.48
CA SER A 646 2.43 3.63 32.78
C SER A 646 1.70 2.88 31.68
N PHE A 647 2.04 3.16 30.41
CA PHE A 647 1.41 2.47 29.29
C PHE A 647 1.81 0.99 29.24
N ARG A 648 3.10 0.70 29.45
CA ARG A 648 3.59 -0.68 29.55
C ARG A 648 2.88 -1.45 30.68
N GLU A 649 2.66 -0.81 31.83
CA GLU A 649 1.88 -1.40 32.92
C GLU A 649 0.45 -1.73 32.51
N SER A 650 -0.21 -0.86 31.74
CA SER A 650 -1.57 -1.11 31.23
C SER A 650 -1.60 -2.30 30.28
N ILE A 651 -0.60 -2.44 29.40
CA ILE A 651 -0.46 -3.63 28.53
C ILE A 651 -0.28 -4.89 29.38
N GLU A 652 0.60 -4.88 30.36
CA GLU A 652 0.82 -6.03 31.25
C GLU A 652 -0.45 -6.42 32.05
N GLN A 653 -1.24 -5.45 32.48
CA GLN A 653 -2.52 -5.70 33.14
C GLN A 653 -3.55 -6.30 32.17
N SER A 654 -3.58 -5.81 30.92
CA SER A 654 -4.41 -6.35 29.86
C SER A 654 -4.05 -7.80 29.57
N LEU A 655 -2.77 -8.10 29.36
CA LEU A 655 -2.28 -9.45 29.07
C LEU A 655 -2.61 -10.45 30.19
N ARG A 656 -2.48 -10.06 31.48
CA ARG A 656 -2.89 -10.93 32.61
C ARG A 656 -4.37 -11.32 32.53
N LYS A 657 -5.27 -10.41 32.14
CA LYS A 657 -6.69 -10.71 31.97
C LYS A 657 -6.95 -11.60 30.75
N VAL A 658 -6.06 -11.56 29.76
CA VAL A 658 -6.13 -12.42 28.57
C VAL A 658 -5.65 -13.83 28.87
N ASP A 659 -4.58 -13.98 29.65
CA ASP A 659 -4.00 -15.28 30.05
C ASP A 659 -5.05 -16.21 30.70
N GLU A 660 -6.01 -15.65 31.42
CA GLU A 660 -7.13 -16.40 32.02
C GLU A 660 -8.03 -17.09 30.98
N ARG A 661 -7.97 -16.68 29.70
CA ARG A 661 -8.79 -17.21 28.61
C ARG A 661 -8.01 -18.07 27.62
N LEU A 662 -6.69 -17.95 27.58
CA LEU A 662 -5.83 -18.65 26.63
C LEU A 662 -5.39 -20.00 27.22
N ILE A 663 -5.27 -21.00 26.35
CA ILE A 663 -4.72 -22.31 26.72
C ILE A 663 -3.22 -22.24 26.93
N ARG A 664 -2.54 -21.34 26.21
CA ARG A 664 -1.08 -21.12 26.30
C ARG A 664 -0.81 -19.63 26.63
N PRO A 665 0.28 -19.31 27.33
CA PRO A 665 0.63 -17.94 27.71
C PRO A 665 1.26 -17.20 26.53
N ALA A 666 0.45 -16.93 25.48
CA ALA A 666 0.87 -16.24 24.27
C ALA A 666 0.23 -14.84 24.18
N ILE A 667 0.71 -13.99 23.27
CA ILE A 667 0.18 -12.64 23.05
C ILE A 667 -0.72 -12.68 21.79
N PRO A 668 -2.06 -12.59 21.93
CA PRO A 668 -2.95 -12.51 20.78
C PRO A 668 -2.85 -11.13 20.11
N ALA A 669 -3.52 -10.93 18.97
CA ALA A 669 -3.55 -9.64 18.28
C ALA A 669 -4.23 -8.54 19.13
N SER A 670 -5.24 -8.88 19.95
CA SER A 670 -5.99 -7.96 20.82
C SER A 670 -6.50 -8.65 22.08
N PRO A 671 -6.92 -7.87 23.09
CA PRO A 671 -7.48 -8.44 24.32
C PRO A 671 -8.72 -9.32 24.13
N TYR A 672 -9.41 -9.19 23.01
CA TYR A 672 -10.69 -9.88 22.75
C TYR A 672 -10.57 -11.04 21.78
N ARG A 673 -9.44 -11.15 21.07
CA ARG A 673 -9.24 -12.20 20.07
C ARG A 673 -8.69 -13.48 20.70
N ARG A 674 -8.89 -14.58 20.01
CA ARG A 674 -8.15 -15.82 20.22
C ARG A 674 -6.84 -15.75 19.47
N MET A 675 -5.96 -16.72 19.71
CA MET A 675 -4.76 -16.87 18.90
C MET A 675 -5.16 -17.17 17.45
N ASP A 676 -4.69 -16.34 16.54
CA ASP A 676 -4.86 -16.43 15.10
C ASP A 676 -3.64 -15.82 14.38
N THR A 677 -3.68 -15.73 13.06
CA THR A 677 -2.56 -15.17 12.27
C THR A 677 -2.26 -13.70 12.61
N GLY A 678 -3.24 -12.93 13.08
CA GLY A 678 -3.01 -11.55 13.52
C GLY A 678 -2.09 -11.40 14.72
N ALA A 679 -1.83 -12.47 15.48
CA ALA A 679 -0.87 -12.46 16.58
C ALA A 679 0.59 -12.20 16.09
N VAL A 680 0.86 -12.33 14.80
CA VAL A 680 2.16 -11.96 14.21
C VAL A 680 2.51 -10.48 14.49
N GLY A 681 1.51 -9.59 14.51
CA GLY A 681 1.73 -8.18 14.86
C GLY A 681 2.23 -7.99 16.29
N SER A 682 1.80 -8.83 17.24
CA SER A 682 2.25 -8.73 18.64
C SER A 682 3.73 -9.08 18.84
N LEU A 683 4.38 -9.72 17.86
CA LEU A 683 5.82 -9.98 17.86
C LEU A 683 6.67 -8.70 17.84
N VAL A 684 6.06 -7.56 17.43
CA VAL A 684 6.74 -6.25 17.44
C VAL A 684 7.27 -5.88 18.83
N ALA A 685 6.66 -6.39 19.87
CA ALA A 685 7.13 -6.22 21.24
C ALA A 685 8.58 -6.71 21.44
N SER A 686 8.98 -7.74 20.73
CA SER A 686 10.35 -8.26 20.71
C SER A 686 11.17 -7.60 19.58
N TYR A 687 10.76 -7.73 18.34
CA TYR A 687 11.44 -7.16 17.18
C TYR A 687 10.48 -6.27 16.37
N PRO A 688 10.87 -5.02 16.04
CA PRO A 688 12.17 -4.39 16.29
C PRO A 688 12.24 -3.61 17.62
N LEU A 689 11.14 -3.51 18.41
CA LEU A 689 11.00 -2.52 19.48
C LEU A 689 11.74 -2.85 20.78
N ARG A 690 12.04 -4.12 21.02
CA ARG A 690 12.71 -4.57 22.24
C ARG A 690 12.03 -4.08 23.54
N VAL A 691 10.69 -4.00 23.54
CA VAL A 691 9.87 -3.69 24.71
C VAL A 691 9.85 -4.89 25.66
N LEU A 692 9.81 -6.10 25.08
CA LEU A 692 9.95 -7.38 25.78
C LEU A 692 11.33 -8.00 25.43
N GLY A 693 11.87 -8.76 26.36
CA GLY A 693 13.15 -9.44 26.21
C GLY A 693 13.13 -10.49 25.09
N SER A 694 14.31 -10.84 24.58
CA SER A 694 14.46 -11.84 23.51
C SER A 694 14.01 -13.26 23.90
N THR A 695 13.95 -13.54 25.20
CA THR A 695 13.53 -14.83 25.77
C THR A 695 12.24 -14.75 26.58
N ASP A 696 11.42 -13.68 26.37
CA ASP A 696 10.11 -13.57 27.03
C ASP A 696 9.24 -14.78 26.63
N PRO A 697 8.76 -15.61 27.58
CA PRO A 697 8.06 -16.84 27.27
C PRO A 697 6.79 -16.62 26.47
N ARG A 698 6.12 -15.48 26.63
CA ARG A 698 4.89 -15.14 25.89
C ARG A 698 5.17 -14.88 24.42
N VAL A 699 6.30 -14.21 24.14
CA VAL A 699 6.75 -13.95 22.76
C VAL A 699 7.12 -15.26 22.08
N LEU A 700 7.86 -16.13 22.77
CA LEU A 700 8.26 -17.43 22.22
C LEU A 700 7.06 -18.33 21.99
N GLU A 701 6.12 -18.38 22.94
CA GLU A 701 4.89 -19.14 22.78
C GLU A 701 4.01 -18.63 21.62
N THR A 702 4.01 -17.30 21.40
CA THR A 702 3.36 -16.70 20.22
C THR A 702 4.05 -17.14 18.93
N ALA A 703 5.38 -17.12 18.91
CA ALA A 703 6.16 -17.59 17.75
C ALA A 703 5.92 -19.09 17.50
N ASP A 704 5.89 -19.91 18.53
CA ASP A 704 5.60 -21.35 18.44
C ASP A 704 4.21 -21.62 17.87
N PHE A 705 3.19 -20.89 18.34
CA PHE A 705 1.84 -20.99 17.78
C PHE A 705 1.81 -20.67 16.28
N LEU A 706 2.50 -19.61 15.86
CA LEU A 706 2.54 -19.20 14.46
C LEU A 706 3.31 -20.23 13.60
N MET A 707 4.42 -20.76 14.12
CA MET A 707 5.19 -21.82 13.45
C MET A 707 4.37 -23.09 13.26
N GLU A 708 3.59 -23.49 14.27
CA GLU A 708 2.79 -24.72 14.24
C GLU A 708 1.55 -24.62 13.35
N ASN A 709 0.91 -23.43 13.30
CA ASN A 709 -0.45 -23.27 12.76
C ASN A 709 -0.54 -22.40 11.49
N CYS A 710 0.48 -21.60 11.19
CA CYS A 710 0.37 -20.54 10.19
C CYS A 710 1.44 -20.62 9.09
N LEU A 711 2.15 -21.73 8.92
CA LEU A 711 3.13 -21.87 7.85
C LEU A 711 2.57 -22.62 6.64
N VAL A 712 2.84 -22.08 5.45
CA VAL A 712 2.58 -22.72 4.16
C VAL A 712 3.87 -22.62 3.32
N HIS A 713 4.34 -23.73 2.81
CA HIS A 713 5.62 -23.84 2.08
C HIS A 713 6.83 -23.22 2.83
N GLY A 714 6.79 -23.27 4.16
CA GLY A 714 7.84 -22.74 5.03
C GLY A 714 7.77 -21.22 5.25
N GLY A 715 6.83 -20.51 4.65
CA GLY A 715 6.58 -19.08 4.90
C GLY A 715 5.30 -18.85 5.70
N PHE A 716 5.23 -17.74 6.42
CA PHE A 716 4.07 -17.34 7.18
C PHE A 716 2.88 -17.01 6.26
N PHE A 717 1.79 -17.73 6.41
CA PHE A 717 0.55 -17.54 5.67
C PHE A 717 -0.46 -16.75 6.50
N HIS A 718 -0.79 -15.56 6.04
CA HIS A 718 -1.87 -14.77 6.60
C HIS A 718 -3.20 -15.21 5.99
N ASN A 719 -4.20 -15.56 6.82
CA ASN A 719 -5.49 -16.08 6.36
C ASN A 719 -6.64 -15.06 6.50
N MET A 720 -6.31 -13.79 6.53
CA MET A 720 -7.28 -12.68 6.64
C MET A 720 -7.37 -11.90 5.32
N THR A 721 -7.66 -10.60 5.36
CA THR A 721 -7.98 -9.77 4.19
C THR A 721 -6.90 -9.80 3.11
N HIS A 722 -5.61 -9.65 3.47
CA HIS A 722 -4.47 -9.80 2.53
C HIS A 722 -3.92 -11.24 2.60
N SER A 723 -4.78 -12.21 2.34
CA SER A 723 -4.42 -13.61 2.48
C SER A 723 -3.36 -14.04 1.47
N GLY A 724 -2.35 -14.76 1.97
CA GLY A 724 -1.23 -15.26 1.19
C GLY A 724 -0.01 -15.50 2.07
N ILE A 725 1.06 -16.04 1.48
CA ILE A 725 2.35 -16.17 2.15
C ILE A 725 3.01 -14.79 2.15
N ASN A 726 3.31 -14.26 3.33
CA ASN A 726 3.85 -12.91 3.50
C ASN A 726 5.36 -12.96 3.77
N PRO A 727 6.23 -12.55 2.85
CA PRO A 727 7.68 -12.60 3.02
C PRO A 727 8.18 -11.76 4.18
N TYR A 728 7.70 -10.51 4.33
CA TYR A 728 8.13 -9.60 5.40
C TYR A 728 7.70 -10.09 6.79
N LEU A 729 6.47 -10.60 6.95
CA LEU A 729 6.01 -11.17 8.22
C LEU A 729 6.71 -12.51 8.56
N THR A 730 7.09 -13.28 7.55
CA THR A 730 7.95 -14.45 7.73
C THR A 730 9.30 -14.05 8.31
N LEU A 731 9.89 -12.96 7.82
CA LEU A 731 11.16 -12.44 8.35
C LEU A 731 11.01 -11.82 9.74
N HIS A 732 9.87 -11.19 10.06
CA HIS A 732 9.56 -10.77 11.44
C HIS A 732 9.62 -11.93 12.41
N LEU A 733 8.99 -13.04 12.07
CA LEU A 733 9.04 -14.25 12.87
C LEU A 733 10.47 -14.79 12.96
N ALA A 734 11.24 -14.81 11.87
CA ALA A 734 12.64 -15.20 11.83
C ALA A 734 13.51 -14.33 12.75
N GLN A 735 13.30 -13.02 12.76
CA GLN A 735 14.02 -12.08 13.62
C GLN A 735 13.80 -12.36 15.12
N VAL A 736 12.58 -12.69 15.50
CA VAL A 736 12.25 -13.07 16.90
C VAL A 736 12.98 -14.34 17.29
N LEU A 737 12.97 -15.37 16.42
CA LEU A 737 13.68 -16.63 16.65
C LEU A 737 15.21 -16.42 16.70
N LEU A 738 15.77 -15.62 15.79
CA LEU A 738 17.21 -15.29 15.79
C LEU A 738 17.60 -14.61 17.11
N ARG A 739 16.81 -13.66 17.60
CA ARG A 739 17.08 -12.97 18.86
C ARG A 739 17.04 -13.93 20.07
N ALA A 740 16.18 -14.94 20.01
CA ALA A 740 16.09 -15.99 21.03
C ALA A 740 17.19 -17.03 20.93
N GLY A 741 17.97 -17.04 19.88
CA GLY A 741 18.96 -18.10 19.60
C GLY A 741 18.33 -19.40 19.11
N ASP A 742 17.11 -19.34 18.57
CA ASP A 742 16.37 -20.50 18.05
C ASP A 742 16.73 -20.76 16.58
N PRO A 743 17.30 -21.91 16.21
CA PRO A 743 17.81 -22.17 14.86
C PRO A 743 16.73 -22.24 13.77
N ARG A 744 15.44 -22.29 14.12
CA ARG A 744 14.33 -22.35 13.15
C ARG A 744 14.27 -21.12 12.24
N TYR A 745 14.91 -19.98 12.63
CA TYR A 745 15.04 -18.81 11.75
C TYR A 745 15.67 -19.14 10.39
N GLU A 746 16.60 -20.10 10.31
CA GLU A 746 17.27 -20.51 9.07
C GLU A 746 16.28 -21.02 8.03
N GLY A 747 15.31 -21.83 8.47
CA GLY A 747 14.26 -22.38 7.60
C GLY A 747 13.39 -21.28 7.01
N LEU A 748 13.02 -20.29 7.82
CA LEU A 748 12.22 -19.13 7.39
C LEU A 748 12.98 -18.25 6.40
N MET A 749 14.26 -17.92 6.67
CA MET A 749 15.11 -17.19 5.73
C MET A 749 15.22 -17.90 4.38
N SER A 750 15.48 -19.21 4.42
CA SER A 750 15.60 -20.05 3.22
C SER A 750 14.29 -20.09 2.42
N ALA A 751 13.14 -20.13 3.11
CA ALA A 751 11.84 -20.07 2.46
C ALA A 751 11.62 -18.74 1.76
N VAL A 752 11.91 -17.60 2.43
CA VAL A 752 11.78 -16.28 1.84
C VAL A 752 12.73 -16.10 0.65
N ALA A 753 13.97 -16.60 0.71
CA ALA A 753 14.90 -16.57 -0.42
C ALA A 753 14.37 -17.33 -1.64
N LYS A 754 13.70 -18.48 -1.43
CA LYS A 754 13.08 -19.27 -2.50
C LYS A 754 11.82 -18.64 -3.09
N LEU A 755 11.13 -17.82 -2.32
CA LEU A 755 9.91 -17.11 -2.73
C LEU A 755 10.21 -15.82 -3.53
N ALA A 756 11.46 -15.38 -3.59
CA ALA A 756 11.86 -14.25 -4.41
C ALA A 756 11.65 -14.52 -5.91
N SER A 757 11.22 -13.48 -6.64
CA SER A 757 11.20 -13.52 -8.09
C SER A 757 12.62 -13.63 -8.67
N PRO A 758 12.79 -14.05 -9.92
CA PRO A 758 14.11 -14.11 -10.57
C PRO A 758 14.84 -12.76 -10.62
N THR A 759 14.11 -11.65 -10.47
CA THR A 759 14.65 -10.29 -10.37
C THR A 759 15.00 -9.85 -8.94
N GLY A 760 14.88 -10.76 -7.96
CA GLY A 760 15.19 -10.48 -6.55
C GLY A 760 14.15 -9.65 -5.82
N GLN A 761 12.88 -9.75 -6.22
CA GLN A 761 11.77 -9.00 -5.65
C GLN A 761 10.76 -9.93 -4.98
N TRP A 762 9.98 -9.37 -4.04
CA TRP A 762 8.87 -10.06 -3.41
C TRP A 762 7.59 -9.22 -3.56
N PRO A 763 6.46 -9.83 -3.94
CA PRO A 763 5.15 -9.22 -3.71
C PRO A 763 4.82 -9.22 -2.21
N GLU A 764 3.86 -8.42 -1.80
CA GLU A 764 3.41 -8.37 -0.40
C GLU A 764 2.88 -9.73 0.07
N SER A 765 1.99 -10.32 -0.72
CA SER A 765 1.41 -11.64 -0.44
C SER A 765 1.53 -12.56 -1.65
N ILE A 766 1.95 -13.79 -1.42
CA ILE A 766 2.22 -14.79 -2.46
C ILE A 766 1.14 -15.86 -2.43
N HIS A 767 0.57 -16.16 -3.59
CA HIS A 767 -0.42 -17.22 -3.78
C HIS A 767 0.22 -18.61 -3.61
N PRO A 768 -0.30 -19.47 -2.73
CA PRO A 768 0.38 -20.74 -2.37
C PRO A 768 0.49 -21.74 -3.51
N LEU A 769 -0.40 -21.71 -4.51
CA LEU A 769 -0.39 -22.65 -5.64
C LEU A 769 0.37 -22.13 -6.85
N THR A 770 0.31 -20.82 -7.13
CA THR A 770 0.97 -20.23 -8.31
C THR A 770 2.38 -19.74 -8.03
N GLY A 771 2.70 -19.45 -6.76
CA GLY A 771 3.94 -18.75 -6.38
C GLY A 771 4.00 -17.30 -6.82
N GLY A 772 2.97 -16.79 -7.50
CA GLY A 772 2.86 -15.40 -7.89
C GLY A 772 2.19 -14.54 -6.82
N GLY A 773 2.32 -13.20 -6.93
CA GLY A 773 1.67 -12.28 -6.00
C GLY A 773 0.15 -12.31 -6.12
N CYS A 774 -0.57 -12.25 -5.00
CA CYS A 774 -2.03 -12.31 -4.98
C CYS A 774 -2.69 -11.09 -4.35
N MET A 775 -1.99 -10.36 -3.49
CA MET A 775 -2.49 -9.14 -2.84
C MET A 775 -1.36 -8.12 -2.70
N GLY A 776 -1.73 -6.86 -2.53
CA GLY A 776 -0.81 -5.74 -2.37
C GLY A 776 -0.02 -5.40 -3.63
N ASP A 777 1.17 -4.82 -3.46
CA ASP A 777 2.06 -4.49 -4.57
C ASP A 777 2.86 -5.73 -5.03
N GLY A 778 3.13 -5.83 -6.31
CA GLY A 778 3.92 -6.91 -6.90
C GLY A 778 5.43 -6.79 -6.65
N GLN A 779 5.88 -5.64 -6.14
CA GLN A 779 7.22 -5.40 -5.60
C GLN A 779 7.08 -4.64 -4.29
N HIS A 780 7.22 -5.36 -3.18
CA HIS A 780 7.00 -4.82 -1.83
C HIS A 780 8.32 -4.41 -1.19
N VAL A 781 8.51 -3.10 -0.99
CA VAL A 781 9.78 -2.53 -0.52
C VAL A 781 10.06 -2.85 0.94
N TRP A 782 9.02 -3.01 1.77
CA TRP A 782 9.21 -3.47 3.15
C TRP A 782 9.77 -4.90 3.20
N ALA A 783 9.35 -5.80 2.31
CA ALA A 783 9.95 -7.13 2.22
C ALA A 783 11.46 -7.06 1.88
N ALA A 784 11.84 -6.16 0.97
CA ALA A 784 13.25 -5.90 0.66
C ALA A 784 14.00 -5.32 1.89
N ALA A 785 13.38 -4.40 2.62
CA ALA A 785 13.95 -3.82 3.85
C ALA A 785 14.16 -4.90 4.92
N GLU A 786 13.18 -5.77 5.16
CA GLU A 786 13.29 -6.85 6.15
C GLU A 786 14.36 -7.88 5.75
N TRP A 787 14.52 -8.16 4.46
CA TRP A 787 15.62 -9.01 4.00
C TRP A 787 16.97 -8.41 4.35
N VAL A 788 17.17 -7.12 4.12
CA VAL A 788 18.41 -6.40 4.47
C VAL A 788 18.64 -6.40 5.99
N LEU A 789 17.60 -6.13 6.78
CA LEU A 789 17.67 -6.14 8.24
C LEU A 789 17.98 -7.55 8.77
N MET A 790 17.39 -8.59 8.19
CA MET A 790 17.66 -9.97 8.56
C MET A 790 19.12 -10.35 8.30
N ILE A 791 19.64 -10.08 7.10
CA ILE A 791 21.06 -10.31 6.78
C ILE A 791 21.98 -9.54 7.72
N ARG A 792 21.68 -8.24 7.95
CA ARG A 792 22.46 -7.42 8.89
C ARG A 792 22.49 -8.03 10.29
N ASN A 793 21.35 -8.46 10.79
CA ASN A 793 21.23 -9.02 12.15
C ASN A 793 21.89 -10.41 12.30
N CYS A 794 22.11 -11.11 11.19
CA CYS A 794 22.96 -12.32 11.20
C CYS A 794 24.42 -12.00 11.54
N PHE A 795 24.94 -10.84 11.12
CA PHE A 795 26.33 -10.43 11.36
C PHE A 795 26.47 -9.58 12.63
N VAL A 796 25.57 -8.60 12.82
CA VAL A 796 25.61 -7.69 13.96
C VAL A 796 24.22 -7.20 14.34
N ARG A 797 23.91 -7.19 15.64
CA ARG A 797 22.68 -6.62 16.18
C ARG A 797 22.90 -6.02 17.55
N GLU A 798 22.11 -5.02 17.88
CA GLU A 798 22.10 -4.42 19.21
C GLU A 798 21.17 -5.19 20.14
N GLU A 799 21.65 -5.49 21.34
CA GLU A 799 20.86 -5.96 22.47
C GLU A 799 21.20 -5.16 23.72
N GLU A 800 20.25 -4.36 24.19
CA GLU A 800 20.43 -3.46 25.33
C GLU A 800 21.65 -2.52 25.14
N ASP A 801 22.72 -2.75 25.91
CA ASP A 801 23.94 -1.94 25.97
C ASP A 801 25.14 -2.58 25.26
N ARG A 802 24.92 -3.61 24.44
CA ARG A 802 25.98 -4.41 23.79
C ARG A 802 25.66 -4.74 22.34
N LEU A 803 26.69 -5.16 21.62
CA LEU A 803 26.57 -5.75 20.29
C LEU A 803 26.65 -7.27 20.35
N ILE A 804 25.79 -7.93 19.63
CA ILE A 804 25.86 -9.38 19.37
C ILE A 804 26.41 -9.57 17.97
N LEU A 805 27.51 -10.31 17.85
CA LEU A 805 28.16 -10.60 16.58
C LEU A 805 27.91 -12.04 16.15
N CYS A 806 27.74 -12.27 14.87
CA CYS A 806 27.70 -13.55 14.19
C CYS A 806 26.56 -14.50 14.57
N SER A 807 25.51 -14.03 15.26
CA SER A 807 24.45 -14.87 15.82
C SER A 807 23.57 -15.60 14.78
N GLY A 808 23.57 -15.12 13.54
CA GLY A 808 22.77 -15.69 12.46
C GLY A 808 23.57 -16.22 11.27
N ILE A 809 24.85 -16.47 11.43
CA ILE A 809 25.68 -17.05 10.38
C ILE A 809 25.27 -18.51 10.16
N LEU A 810 24.85 -18.82 8.93
CA LEU A 810 24.33 -20.13 8.57
C LEU A 810 25.46 -21.19 8.52
N GLN A 811 25.18 -22.37 9.02
CA GLN A 811 26.17 -23.48 8.97
C GLN A 811 26.61 -23.76 7.53
N GLY A 812 25.69 -23.72 6.56
CA GLY A 812 26.01 -23.94 5.14
C GLY A 812 26.94 -22.86 4.54
N TRP A 813 27.06 -21.68 5.15
CA TRP A 813 28.08 -20.68 4.75
C TRP A 813 29.45 -21.01 5.31
N LEU A 814 29.52 -21.47 6.56
CA LEU A 814 30.76 -21.92 7.20
C LEU A 814 31.39 -23.12 6.50
N ASP A 815 30.57 -24.06 6.05
CA ASP A 815 30.97 -25.29 5.35
C ASP A 815 31.70 -25.02 4.03
N LYS A 816 31.43 -23.88 3.37
CA LYS A 816 32.11 -23.44 2.14
C LYS A 816 33.56 -23.01 2.37
N LYS A 817 33.95 -22.72 3.62
CA LYS A 817 35.32 -22.32 4.01
C LYS A 817 35.82 -21.07 3.28
N GLU A 818 34.92 -20.23 2.79
CA GLU A 818 35.22 -18.95 2.14
C GLU A 818 35.20 -17.81 3.17
N LEU A 819 35.99 -16.76 2.87
CA LEU A 819 35.97 -15.54 3.66
C LEU A 819 34.61 -14.84 3.51
N MET A 820 33.97 -14.50 4.64
CA MET A 820 32.76 -13.68 4.68
C MET A 820 33.08 -12.31 5.27
N THR A 821 32.53 -11.24 4.67
CA THR A 821 32.70 -9.89 5.18
C THR A 821 31.38 -9.13 5.16
N PHE A 822 31.17 -8.30 6.20
CA PHE A 822 30.02 -7.39 6.28
C PHE A 822 30.45 -6.05 6.88
N GLY A 823 30.10 -4.95 6.29
CA GLY A 823 30.40 -3.60 6.80
C GLY A 823 30.83 -2.63 5.70
N TRP A 824 31.00 -1.35 6.02
CA TRP A 824 30.79 -0.74 7.33
C TRP A 824 29.29 -0.68 7.66
N ALA A 825 28.87 -1.41 8.69
CA ALA A 825 27.49 -1.45 9.14
C ALA A 825 27.29 -0.44 10.28
N PRO A 826 26.42 0.55 10.15
CA PRO A 826 26.07 1.45 11.27
C PRO A 826 25.43 0.69 12.42
N THR A 827 25.80 1.09 13.63
CA THR A 827 25.19 0.63 14.88
C THR A 827 24.94 1.82 15.81
N SER A 828 24.19 1.63 16.88
CA SER A 828 23.99 2.68 17.91
C SER A 828 25.28 3.08 18.65
N PHE A 829 26.36 2.33 18.49
CA PHE A 829 27.67 2.60 19.08
C PHE A 829 28.69 3.19 18.10
N GLY A 830 28.39 3.12 16.81
CA GLY A 830 29.24 3.53 15.70
C GLY A 830 29.34 2.45 14.63
N PRO A 831 29.87 2.77 13.44
CA PRO A 831 30.02 1.79 12.36
C PRO A 831 31.01 0.67 12.71
N ILE A 832 30.67 -0.56 12.30
CA ILE A 832 31.52 -1.74 12.46
C ILE A 832 31.66 -2.47 11.13
N ARG A 833 32.84 -3.07 10.92
CA ARG A 833 33.13 -4.03 9.86
C ARG A 833 33.51 -5.35 10.47
N ILE A 834 32.95 -6.44 9.97
CA ILE A 834 33.16 -7.80 10.46
C ILE A 834 33.70 -8.68 9.35
N SER A 835 34.64 -9.54 9.70
CA SER A 835 35.28 -10.53 8.85
C SER A 835 35.22 -11.88 9.53
N ILE A 836 34.77 -12.92 8.85
CA ILE A 836 34.59 -14.27 9.38
C ILE A 836 35.33 -15.24 8.46
N LYS A 837 36.32 -15.93 9.00
CA LYS A 837 37.17 -16.87 8.24
C LYS A 837 37.14 -18.25 8.88
N PRO A 838 36.42 -19.21 8.29
CA PRO A 838 36.46 -20.59 8.76
C PRO A 838 37.86 -21.24 8.53
N GLN A 839 38.42 -21.94 9.57
CA GLN A 839 39.75 -22.52 9.57
C GLN A 839 39.69 -23.93 10.13
N GLY A 840 39.27 -24.92 9.31
CA GLY A 840 39.15 -26.29 9.79
C GLY A 840 38.11 -26.43 10.90
N ASN A 841 38.58 -26.73 12.13
CA ASN A 841 37.72 -26.87 13.32
C ASN A 841 37.60 -25.56 14.13
N SER A 842 38.11 -24.45 13.59
CA SER A 842 37.98 -23.14 14.23
C SER A 842 37.41 -22.08 13.26
N VAL A 843 36.91 -20.98 13.80
CA VAL A 843 36.46 -19.83 13.03
C VAL A 843 37.13 -18.57 13.60
N LEU A 844 37.93 -17.90 12.75
CA LEU A 844 38.51 -16.61 13.10
C LEU A 844 37.51 -15.51 12.78
N ILE A 845 37.16 -14.69 13.77
CA ILE A 845 36.30 -13.54 13.65
C ILE A 845 37.13 -12.28 13.93
N GLU A 846 37.16 -11.37 12.98
CA GLU A 846 37.86 -10.09 13.09
C GLU A 846 36.85 -8.95 12.94
N TRP A 847 37.04 -7.86 13.66
CA TRP A 847 36.19 -6.65 13.54
C TRP A 847 37.00 -5.38 13.64
N GLN A 848 36.46 -4.33 13.03
CA GLN A 848 36.95 -2.97 13.11
C GLN A 848 35.77 -2.05 13.42
N GLY A 849 35.86 -1.27 14.51
CA GLY A 849 34.80 -0.34 14.92
C GLY A 849 35.27 1.12 14.80
N GLN A 850 34.34 2.00 14.44
CA GLN A 850 34.50 3.46 14.50
C GLN A 850 33.51 4.01 15.53
N TRP A 851 33.86 3.89 16.81
CA TRP A 851 32.96 4.13 17.93
C TRP A 851 32.70 5.63 18.16
N PHE A 852 31.43 6.01 18.40
CA PHE A 852 31.08 7.41 18.73
C PHE A 852 31.63 7.84 20.09
N LYS A 853 31.76 6.89 21.02
CA LYS A 853 32.29 7.06 22.35
C LYS A 853 33.26 5.91 22.66
N ASN A 854 33.03 5.24 23.78
CA ASN A 854 33.81 4.06 24.14
C ASN A 854 33.38 2.84 23.32
N GLU A 855 34.31 1.91 23.16
CA GLU A 855 34.02 0.60 22.59
C GLU A 855 32.94 -0.12 23.38
N PRO A 856 31.86 -0.64 22.74
CA PRO A 856 30.80 -1.33 23.44
C PRO A 856 31.25 -2.71 23.92
N VAL A 857 30.53 -3.26 24.88
CA VAL A 857 30.60 -4.70 25.20
C VAL A 857 30.08 -5.47 23.98
N MET A 858 30.79 -6.52 23.61
CA MET A 858 30.42 -7.39 22.48
C MET A 858 30.34 -8.83 22.95
N ASP A 859 29.29 -9.54 22.51
CA ASP A 859 29.16 -10.97 22.66
C ASP A 859 29.25 -11.62 21.26
N ILE A 860 30.11 -12.61 21.08
CA ILE A 860 30.14 -13.44 19.87
C ILE A 860 29.24 -14.65 20.13
N GLU A 861 28.25 -14.82 19.26
CA GLU A 861 27.31 -15.94 19.28
C GLU A 861 27.36 -16.59 17.89
N LEU A 862 27.95 -17.73 17.76
CA LEU A 862 28.00 -18.51 16.54
C LEU A 862 27.43 -19.89 16.83
N GLN A 863 26.52 -20.35 15.99
CA GLN A 863 25.86 -21.65 16.17
C GLN A 863 26.89 -22.80 16.14
N GLY A 864 26.78 -23.72 17.08
CA GLY A 864 27.75 -24.82 17.21
C GLY A 864 29.04 -24.44 17.96
N PHE A 865 29.15 -23.19 18.47
CA PHE A 865 30.29 -22.73 19.25
C PHE A 865 29.84 -22.12 20.58
N LYS A 866 30.75 -22.13 21.56
CA LYS A 866 30.48 -21.52 22.85
C LYS A 866 30.37 -20.00 22.72
N LYS A 867 29.36 -19.43 23.34
CA LYS A 867 29.20 -17.97 23.49
C LYS A 867 30.39 -17.36 24.19
N VAL A 868 30.93 -16.26 23.66
CA VAL A 868 32.10 -15.57 24.22
C VAL A 868 31.81 -14.10 24.38
N ARG A 869 32.02 -13.57 25.57
CA ARG A 869 32.03 -12.13 25.84
C ARG A 869 33.41 -11.56 25.58
N ILE A 870 33.45 -10.57 24.70
CA ILE A 870 34.68 -9.88 24.33
C ILE A 870 34.90 -8.68 25.26
N THR A 871 36.11 -8.59 25.79
CA THR A 871 36.57 -7.41 26.53
C THR A 871 37.13 -6.37 25.54
N PRO A 872 36.91 -5.06 25.79
CA PRO A 872 37.52 -3.99 24.99
C PRO A 872 39.03 -4.18 24.85
N ALA A 873 39.60 -3.71 23.73
CA ALA A 873 40.98 -3.79 23.30
C ALA A 873 41.40 -5.06 22.53
N THR A 874 40.47 -5.95 22.20
CA THR A 874 40.71 -7.00 21.20
C THR A 874 39.96 -6.68 19.92
N ASN A 875 40.53 -7.01 18.77
CA ASN A 875 39.89 -6.81 17.45
C ASN A 875 39.74 -8.11 16.67
N MET A 876 40.04 -9.24 17.28
CA MET A 876 39.88 -10.58 16.73
C MET A 876 39.67 -11.61 17.84
N PHE A 877 38.99 -12.69 17.48
CA PHE A 877 38.80 -13.84 18.34
C PHE A 877 38.70 -15.15 17.50
N GLU A 878 39.38 -16.19 17.96
CA GLU A 878 39.28 -17.53 17.33
C GLU A 878 38.35 -18.43 18.16
N LEU A 879 37.20 -18.77 17.61
CA LEU A 879 36.31 -19.79 18.18
C LEU A 879 36.78 -21.20 17.78
N LYS A 880 36.83 -22.09 18.74
CA LYS A 880 37.11 -23.52 18.50
C LYS A 880 35.83 -24.31 18.69
N ALA A 881 35.56 -25.27 17.78
CA ALA A 881 34.43 -26.18 17.93
C ALA A 881 34.54 -26.95 19.25
N GLU A 882 33.39 -27.13 19.93
CA GLU A 882 33.36 -27.98 21.12
C GLU A 882 33.68 -29.42 20.66
N THR A 883 34.81 -29.96 21.10
CA THR A 883 35.07 -31.40 21.01
C THR A 883 34.07 -32.06 21.95
N ASN A 884 33.12 -32.83 21.41
CA ASN A 884 32.32 -33.75 22.22
C ASN A 884 33.30 -34.74 22.87
N GLU A 885 33.72 -34.44 24.15
CA GLU A 885 34.29 -35.46 25.03
C GLU A 885 33.16 -36.25 25.72
#